data_99047fa89e8dad5e0f5ca17b03300fa7
#
_entry.id   99047fa89e8dad5e0f5ca17b03300fa7
#
_cell.length_a   1.000
_cell.length_b   1.000
_cell.length_c   1.000
_cell.angle_alpha   90.00
_cell.angle_beta   90.00
_cell.angle_gamma   90.00
#
_symmetry.space_group_name_H-M   'P 1'
#
loop_
_entity.id
_entity.type
_entity.pdbx_description
1 polymer ?
#
loop_
_entity_poly.entity_id
_entity_poly.type
_entity_poly.pdbx_seq_one_letter_code
_entity_poly.pdbx_strand_id
1 'polypeptide(L)'
;MTSSSHHAPPPSGDRFASLTPLLMPRSVAVIGASSDPTRIGGRPIAYMLRQGFDGLLMPVNPNRQEVQGLPAWASVEALPQAPDTAIIAVPAAQVLDTLSALGRKGTRSALVFSSGFSEVGGEGEALQQRIVAEAKRWNLRLLGPNTAGVFNANIGYYGSFASGLERGFPLPGRVGIASQSGAYAAHMLGLARARGLGTPIMASTGNEGDITLGDAIGWLVQSPDIDVVVAYAESVREPEGFIAALEAAHRARKPVILQKVGRSALGKRAALSHTASLAGDDNVFDALLGDYAVVRANSSAELLNLAYTATRRIYPVSNSLGMVTISGGAGIIVSDAAEELGLPMPPMPEPAQVALKEKLSFCSPINPVDFTAHVLNDLALAGYFTTRLIEDGGYRSVLAFFSQAGTVPSIAPRLLAELTAVKRAHPDRLFVISLIGDATQNQPYEDEGFVLFEDPTQAVAAIHAMGRLGDAFARPLPVREAQPPIDLPAGRLSEAQAKALLAEFDIAGVEERVLDDAEAAVAFATQVGWPVVMKIASADIAHKSDIGGVLLGVASPEAVREGFATLLERARLHAPAAKVDGVLVARQVQGAVECFMGIQHDPLFGPFAVFGLGGIFVEVLKDVTLRRCPFGEAEALAMIRSVRGAPLLFGARGRPPVDVQALARMLARLSEFAWRAGPGLASVDINPVLALPEGQGAFAADAVIETREVHHAP
;
A
#
# COMPACT_ATOMS: atom_id res chain seq x y z
N MET A 1 19.84 -16.22 -35.89
CA MET A 1 20.92 -15.73 -35.03
C MET A 1 20.28 -14.91 -33.94
N THR A 2 19.88 -15.57 -32.87
CA THR A 2 19.27 -14.90 -31.70
C THR A 2 20.38 -14.40 -30.79
N SER A 3 20.50 -13.09 -30.68
CA SER A 3 21.42 -12.46 -29.75
C SER A 3 21.02 -12.82 -28.31
N SER A 4 21.84 -13.62 -27.64
CA SER A 4 21.76 -13.83 -26.20
C SER A 4 22.03 -12.50 -25.49
N SER A 5 20.96 -11.82 -25.07
CA SER A 5 21.08 -10.68 -24.15
C SER A 5 21.65 -11.21 -22.83
N HIS A 6 22.89 -10.94 -22.55
CA HIS A 6 23.48 -11.21 -21.23
C HIS A 6 22.76 -10.33 -20.20
N HIS A 7 21.87 -10.92 -19.40
CA HIS A 7 21.29 -10.27 -18.24
C HIS A 7 22.38 -10.03 -17.20
N ALA A 8 22.71 -8.77 -16.96
CA ALA A 8 23.68 -8.40 -15.93
C ALA A 8 23.07 -8.58 -14.53
N PRO A 9 23.75 -9.21 -13.58
CA PRO A 9 23.31 -9.25 -12.19
C PRO A 9 23.34 -7.83 -11.58
N PRO A 10 22.44 -7.53 -10.61
CA PRO A 10 22.49 -6.27 -9.89
C PRO A 10 23.78 -6.10 -9.09
N PRO A 11 24.19 -4.86 -8.75
CA PRO A 11 25.48 -4.58 -8.10
C PRO A 11 25.63 -5.31 -6.75
N SER A 12 26.82 -5.85 -6.50
CA SER A 12 27.18 -6.57 -5.27
C SER A 12 27.17 -5.61 -4.07
N GLY A 13 26.42 -5.94 -3.02
CA GLY A 13 26.31 -5.18 -1.78
C GLY A 13 24.89 -4.73 -1.44
N ASP A 14 23.94 -4.88 -2.34
CA ASP A 14 22.53 -4.60 -2.12
C ASP A 14 21.83 -5.82 -1.48
N ARG A 15 20.96 -5.56 -0.49
CA ARG A 15 20.13 -6.55 0.19
C ARG A 15 19.40 -7.48 -0.80
N PHE A 16 18.80 -6.89 -1.82
CA PHE A 16 17.98 -7.62 -2.81
C PHE A 16 18.84 -8.45 -3.77
N ALA A 17 20.05 -7.98 -4.11
CA ALA A 17 20.99 -8.69 -4.96
C ALA A 17 21.41 -10.05 -4.38
N SER A 18 21.30 -10.23 -3.05
CA SER A 18 21.59 -11.49 -2.37
C SER A 18 20.68 -12.65 -2.80
N LEU A 19 19.51 -12.35 -3.44
CA LEU A 19 18.58 -13.35 -3.95
C LEU A 19 18.94 -13.82 -5.38
N THR A 20 19.92 -13.23 -6.03
CA THR A 20 20.33 -13.62 -7.40
C THR A 20 20.69 -15.09 -7.54
N PRO A 21 21.43 -15.74 -6.61
CA PRO A 21 21.67 -17.17 -6.69
C PRO A 21 20.41 -18.03 -6.62
N LEU A 22 19.34 -17.54 -5.97
CA LEU A 22 18.06 -18.22 -5.84
C LEU A 22 17.20 -18.07 -7.10
N LEU A 23 17.17 -16.89 -7.73
CA LEU A 23 16.24 -16.55 -8.82
C LEU A 23 16.90 -16.60 -10.21
N MET A 24 18.25 -16.64 -10.27
CA MET A 24 19.04 -16.78 -11.48
C MET A 24 20.21 -17.76 -11.28
N PRO A 25 19.94 -19.02 -10.82
CA PRO A 25 21.01 -19.98 -10.58
C PRO A 25 21.62 -20.48 -11.89
N ARG A 26 22.90 -20.82 -11.86
CA ARG A 26 23.62 -21.56 -12.92
C ARG A 26 23.78 -23.03 -12.57
N SER A 27 23.58 -23.37 -11.30
CA SER A 27 23.64 -24.74 -10.81
C SER A 27 22.59 -24.96 -9.69
N VAL A 28 21.87 -26.06 -9.79
CA VAL A 28 20.74 -26.40 -8.90
C VAL A 28 20.90 -27.82 -8.38
N ALA A 29 20.94 -27.99 -7.05
CA ALA A 29 20.81 -29.30 -6.42
C ALA A 29 19.34 -29.53 -5.99
N VAL A 30 18.83 -30.75 -6.21
CA VAL A 30 17.50 -31.15 -5.73
C VAL A 30 17.67 -32.25 -4.71
N ILE A 31 17.50 -31.91 -3.42
CA ILE A 31 17.67 -32.84 -2.29
C ILE A 31 16.34 -33.54 -2.01
N GLY A 32 16.33 -34.87 -2.06
CA GLY A 32 15.11 -35.67 -2.09
C GLY A 32 14.52 -35.81 -3.50
N ALA A 33 15.40 -35.77 -4.49
CA ALA A 33 15.06 -35.93 -5.92
C ALA A 33 14.30 -37.24 -6.18
N SER A 34 13.28 -37.19 -7.05
CA SER A 34 12.44 -38.34 -7.42
C SER A 34 12.50 -38.64 -8.91
N SER A 35 12.59 -39.94 -9.24
CA SER A 35 12.44 -40.40 -10.63
C SER A 35 11.01 -40.25 -11.14
N ASP A 36 10.00 -40.13 -10.25
CA ASP A 36 8.61 -39.87 -10.62
C ASP A 36 8.43 -38.35 -10.82
N PRO A 37 8.16 -37.89 -12.05
CA PRO A 37 8.03 -36.48 -12.37
C PRO A 37 6.77 -35.82 -11.77
N THR A 38 5.86 -36.60 -11.19
CA THR A 38 4.63 -36.07 -10.56
C THR A 38 4.79 -35.79 -9.07
N ARG A 39 5.87 -36.28 -8.45
CA ARG A 39 6.17 -36.05 -7.03
C ARG A 39 6.81 -34.67 -6.80
N ILE A 40 6.69 -34.17 -5.55
CA ILE A 40 7.24 -32.86 -5.13
C ILE A 40 8.73 -32.74 -5.48
N GLY A 41 9.56 -33.75 -5.19
CA GLY A 41 10.99 -33.74 -5.53
C GLY A 41 11.30 -34.09 -6.98
N GLY A 42 10.32 -34.51 -7.78
CA GLY A 42 10.49 -34.85 -9.20
C GLY A 42 10.08 -33.71 -10.14
N ARG A 43 9.02 -32.96 -9.80
CA ARG A 43 8.49 -31.88 -10.62
C ARG A 43 9.53 -30.81 -11.02
N PRO A 44 10.35 -30.28 -10.10
CA PRO A 44 11.34 -29.28 -10.47
C PRO A 44 12.30 -29.76 -11.57
N ILE A 45 12.76 -31.01 -11.45
CA ILE A 45 13.66 -31.62 -12.45
C ILE A 45 12.94 -31.74 -13.80
N ALA A 46 11.73 -32.32 -13.79
CA ALA A 46 10.93 -32.48 -15.01
C ALA A 46 10.62 -31.16 -15.71
N TYR A 47 10.29 -30.12 -14.96
CA TYR A 47 10.01 -28.79 -15.51
C TYR A 47 11.25 -28.13 -16.11
N MET A 48 12.40 -28.19 -15.42
CA MET A 48 13.66 -27.65 -15.90
C MET A 48 14.17 -28.38 -17.15
N LEU A 49 14.08 -29.70 -17.19
CA LEU A 49 14.40 -30.48 -18.38
C LEU A 49 13.48 -30.14 -19.58
N ARG A 50 12.18 -30.01 -19.32
CA ARG A 50 11.20 -29.67 -20.36
C ARG A 50 11.36 -28.26 -20.91
N GLN A 51 11.79 -27.32 -20.05
CA GLN A 51 11.93 -25.90 -20.40
C GLN A 51 13.35 -25.49 -20.81
N GLY A 52 14.26 -26.46 -20.95
CA GLY A 52 15.59 -26.23 -21.48
C GLY A 52 16.49 -25.40 -20.54
N PHE A 53 16.41 -25.64 -19.23
CA PHE A 53 17.38 -25.04 -18.31
C PHE A 53 18.80 -25.53 -18.67
N ASP A 54 19.67 -24.61 -19.05
CA ASP A 54 21.03 -24.89 -19.49
C ASP A 54 22.06 -24.97 -18.35
N GLY A 55 21.63 -24.67 -17.11
CA GLY A 55 22.45 -24.79 -15.93
C GLY A 55 22.64 -26.25 -15.47
N LEU A 56 23.59 -26.47 -14.57
CA LEU A 56 23.90 -27.80 -14.03
C LEU A 56 22.81 -28.27 -13.03
N LEU A 57 22.12 -29.36 -13.37
CA LEU A 57 21.16 -30.02 -12.47
C LEU A 57 21.85 -31.17 -11.74
N MET A 58 21.70 -31.18 -10.40
CA MET A 58 22.36 -32.16 -9.51
C MET A 58 21.30 -32.82 -8.60
N PRO A 59 20.61 -33.89 -9.07
CA PRO A 59 19.71 -34.66 -8.23
C PRO A 59 20.44 -35.35 -7.07
N VAL A 60 19.94 -35.25 -5.83
CA VAL A 60 20.48 -35.95 -4.67
C VAL A 60 19.45 -36.96 -4.18
N ASN A 61 19.81 -38.24 -4.25
CA ASN A 61 18.99 -39.37 -3.78
C ASN A 61 19.89 -40.51 -3.31
N PRO A 62 19.83 -40.94 -2.05
CA PRO A 62 20.71 -42.00 -1.50
C PRO A 62 20.48 -43.37 -2.11
N ASN A 63 19.33 -43.60 -2.76
CA ASN A 63 18.91 -44.91 -3.27
C ASN A 63 18.93 -45.01 -4.80
N ARG A 64 19.41 -43.97 -5.51
CA ARG A 64 19.38 -43.89 -6.98
C ARG A 64 20.70 -43.38 -7.51
N GLN A 65 21.18 -43.99 -8.60
CA GLN A 65 22.35 -43.51 -9.36
C GLN A 65 21.96 -42.61 -10.51
N GLU A 66 20.65 -42.63 -10.88
CA GLU A 66 20.08 -41.83 -11.95
C GLU A 66 18.66 -41.39 -11.56
N VAL A 67 18.32 -40.14 -11.86
CA VAL A 67 16.98 -39.54 -11.69
C VAL A 67 16.60 -38.80 -12.97
N GLN A 68 15.55 -39.27 -13.66
CA GLN A 68 15.02 -38.63 -14.88
C GLN A 68 16.08 -38.41 -15.99
N GLY A 69 17.00 -39.39 -16.18
CA GLY A 69 18.06 -39.32 -17.18
C GLY A 69 19.31 -38.55 -16.76
N LEU A 70 19.32 -37.99 -15.51
CA LEU A 70 20.47 -37.29 -14.94
C LEU A 70 21.23 -38.15 -13.95
N PRO A 71 22.57 -38.12 -13.91
CA PRO A 71 23.34 -38.71 -12.80
C PRO A 71 22.84 -38.19 -11.45
N ALA A 72 22.72 -39.06 -10.47
CA ALA A 72 22.29 -38.70 -9.13
C ALA A 72 23.37 -38.97 -8.11
N TRP A 73 23.49 -38.14 -7.10
CA TRP A 73 24.47 -38.24 -6.03
C TRP A 73 23.80 -38.73 -4.75
N ALA A 74 24.53 -39.54 -3.96
CA ALA A 74 23.99 -40.15 -2.75
C ALA A 74 23.79 -39.14 -1.61
N SER A 75 24.56 -38.06 -1.57
CA SER A 75 24.50 -37.01 -0.55
C SER A 75 24.96 -35.65 -1.09
N VAL A 76 24.77 -34.60 -0.28
CA VAL A 76 25.27 -33.24 -0.57
C VAL A 76 26.80 -33.21 -0.68
N GLU A 77 27.49 -33.93 0.17
CA GLU A 77 28.97 -34.03 0.17
C GLU A 77 29.50 -34.61 -1.10
N ALA A 78 28.78 -35.57 -1.70
CA ALA A 78 29.15 -36.24 -2.93
C ALA A 78 28.98 -35.37 -4.18
N LEU A 79 28.31 -34.24 -4.11
CA LEU A 79 28.13 -33.32 -5.26
C LEU A 79 29.48 -32.86 -5.82
N PRO A 80 29.61 -32.72 -7.15
CA PRO A 80 30.88 -32.35 -7.79
C PRO A 80 31.32 -30.92 -7.47
N GLN A 81 30.35 -30.04 -7.17
CA GLN A 81 30.58 -28.63 -6.79
C GLN A 81 29.50 -28.12 -5.85
N ALA A 82 29.71 -26.94 -5.27
CA ALA A 82 28.67 -26.23 -4.55
C ALA A 82 27.59 -25.75 -5.52
N PRO A 83 26.29 -26.05 -5.30
CA PRO A 83 25.23 -25.48 -6.10
C PRO A 83 25.01 -24.00 -5.75
N ASP A 84 24.60 -23.18 -6.73
CA ASP A 84 24.17 -21.81 -6.47
C ASP A 84 22.92 -21.81 -5.57
N THR A 85 21.99 -22.74 -5.87
CA THR A 85 20.78 -22.93 -5.07
C THR A 85 20.49 -24.41 -4.85
N ALA A 86 19.87 -24.73 -3.71
CA ALA A 86 19.40 -26.08 -3.42
C ALA A 86 17.87 -26.08 -3.19
N ILE A 87 17.18 -27.02 -3.82
CA ILE A 87 15.77 -27.31 -3.59
C ILE A 87 15.69 -28.45 -2.57
N ILE A 88 15.12 -28.19 -1.40
CA ILE A 88 15.03 -29.16 -0.30
C ILE A 88 13.60 -29.72 -0.26
N ALA A 89 13.47 -31.00 -0.67
CA ALA A 89 12.22 -31.76 -0.73
C ALA A 89 12.28 -33.02 0.17
N VAL A 90 12.82 -32.87 1.37
CA VAL A 90 12.91 -33.92 2.39
C VAL A 90 12.00 -33.60 3.60
N PRO A 91 11.63 -34.57 4.45
CA PRO A 91 10.86 -34.33 5.67
C PRO A 91 11.49 -33.25 6.58
N ALA A 92 10.66 -32.48 7.29
CA ALA A 92 11.10 -31.35 8.13
C ALA A 92 12.25 -31.70 9.09
N ALA A 93 12.23 -32.88 9.69
CA ALA A 93 13.27 -33.36 10.60
C ALA A 93 14.67 -33.46 9.96
N GLN A 94 14.77 -33.59 8.65
CA GLN A 94 16.04 -33.74 7.91
C GLN A 94 16.55 -32.37 7.35
N VAL A 95 15.76 -31.32 7.43
CA VAL A 95 16.10 -30.02 6.81
C VAL A 95 17.32 -29.39 7.49
N LEU A 96 17.44 -29.47 8.83
CA LEU A 96 18.54 -28.88 9.57
C LEU A 96 19.90 -29.48 9.15
N ASP A 97 19.99 -30.78 9.10
CA ASP A 97 21.22 -31.50 8.71
C ASP A 97 21.57 -31.23 7.24
N THR A 98 20.52 -31.16 6.39
CA THR A 98 20.68 -30.81 4.97
C THR A 98 21.25 -29.40 4.79
N LEU A 99 20.75 -28.41 5.55
CA LEU A 99 21.27 -27.04 5.50
C LEU A 99 22.71 -26.97 5.99
N SER A 100 23.05 -27.70 7.06
CA SER A 100 24.44 -27.81 7.53
C SER A 100 25.39 -28.39 6.47
N ALA A 101 24.95 -29.43 5.76
CA ALA A 101 25.71 -30.04 4.67
C ALA A 101 25.90 -29.08 3.49
N LEU A 102 24.82 -28.39 3.07
CA LEU A 102 24.85 -27.38 2.01
C LEU A 102 25.75 -26.19 2.36
N GLY A 103 25.67 -25.72 3.63
CA GLY A 103 26.52 -24.65 4.12
C GLY A 103 28.01 -25.01 4.10
N ARG A 104 28.38 -26.21 4.59
CA ARG A 104 29.76 -26.73 4.48
C ARG A 104 30.24 -26.83 3.04
N LYS A 105 29.32 -27.16 2.11
CA LYS A 105 29.62 -27.23 0.66
C LYS A 105 29.84 -25.85 0.03
N GLY A 106 29.34 -24.77 0.63
CA GLY A 106 29.44 -23.41 0.12
C GLY A 106 28.25 -22.97 -0.75
N THR A 107 27.08 -23.61 -0.58
CA THR A 107 25.83 -23.23 -1.24
C THR A 107 25.39 -21.85 -0.75
N ARG A 108 24.93 -20.97 -1.67
CA ARG A 108 24.59 -19.57 -1.36
C ARG A 108 23.11 -19.38 -1.05
N SER A 109 22.24 -20.22 -1.59
CA SER A 109 20.80 -20.12 -1.36
C SER A 109 20.13 -21.50 -1.32
N ALA A 110 19.04 -21.61 -0.58
CA ALA A 110 18.19 -22.80 -0.55
C ALA A 110 16.72 -22.41 -0.44
N LEU A 111 15.85 -23.28 -0.94
CA LEU A 111 14.42 -23.20 -0.73
C LEU A 111 13.90 -24.50 -0.14
N VAL A 112 12.95 -24.41 0.81
CA VAL A 112 12.42 -25.56 1.57
C VAL A 112 10.94 -25.74 1.28
N PHE A 113 10.59 -26.80 0.56
CA PHE A 113 9.20 -27.13 0.24
C PHE A 113 8.43 -27.64 1.45
N SER A 114 9.12 -28.32 2.35
CA SER A 114 8.51 -29.04 3.47
C SER A 114 7.76 -28.10 4.41
N SER A 115 6.61 -28.57 4.88
CA SER A 115 5.81 -28.02 5.99
C SER A 115 6.16 -28.71 7.32
N GLY A 116 5.58 -28.25 8.43
CA GLY A 116 5.83 -28.74 9.79
C GLY A 116 6.75 -27.81 10.59
N PHE A 117 6.68 -26.51 10.30
CA PHE A 117 7.47 -25.45 10.93
C PHE A 117 6.56 -24.45 11.69
N SER A 118 6.77 -23.17 11.60
CA SER A 118 6.03 -22.18 12.39
C SER A 118 4.52 -22.20 12.16
N GLU A 119 4.04 -22.68 11.04
CA GLU A 119 2.60 -22.79 10.73
C GLU A 119 1.87 -23.82 11.60
N VAL A 120 2.62 -24.76 12.24
CA VAL A 120 2.03 -25.70 13.17
C VAL A 120 2.25 -25.32 14.64
N GLY A 121 2.98 -24.21 14.91
CA GLY A 121 3.29 -23.72 16.25
C GLY A 121 4.26 -24.61 17.05
N GLY A 122 4.50 -24.25 18.30
CA GLY A 122 5.24 -25.05 19.26
C GLY A 122 6.62 -25.57 18.80
N GLU A 123 6.79 -26.87 18.70
CA GLU A 123 8.06 -27.49 18.26
C GLU A 123 8.42 -27.12 16.81
N GLY A 124 7.40 -26.87 15.96
CA GLY A 124 7.60 -26.44 14.58
C GLY A 124 8.23 -25.04 14.50
N GLU A 125 7.80 -24.13 15.36
CA GLU A 125 8.38 -22.79 15.46
C GLU A 125 9.84 -22.85 15.92
N ALA A 126 10.13 -23.64 16.96
CA ALA A 126 11.50 -23.85 17.44
C ALA A 126 12.39 -24.47 16.34
N LEU A 127 11.87 -25.41 15.55
CA LEU A 127 12.59 -25.98 14.43
C LEU A 127 12.88 -24.93 13.35
N GLN A 128 11.91 -24.07 13.03
CA GLN A 128 12.12 -22.97 12.07
C GLN A 128 13.23 -22.04 12.55
N GLN A 129 13.23 -21.64 13.82
CA GLN A 129 14.28 -20.78 14.37
C GLN A 129 15.67 -21.45 14.24
N ARG A 130 15.76 -22.75 14.48
CA ARG A 130 17.02 -23.51 14.33
C ARG A 130 17.51 -23.54 12.89
N ILE A 131 16.65 -23.83 11.91
CA ILE A 131 17.06 -23.87 10.48
C ILE A 131 17.46 -22.48 9.97
N VAL A 132 16.79 -21.41 10.42
CA VAL A 132 17.15 -20.01 10.09
C VAL A 132 18.51 -19.65 10.70
N ALA A 133 18.76 -20.01 11.96
CA ALA A 133 20.05 -19.77 12.62
C ALA A 133 21.20 -20.51 11.90
N GLU A 134 20.97 -21.77 11.49
CA GLU A 134 21.95 -22.55 10.75
C GLU A 134 22.23 -21.97 9.35
N ALA A 135 21.19 -21.53 8.62
CA ALA A 135 21.35 -20.86 7.33
C ALA A 135 22.19 -19.58 7.47
N LYS A 136 21.89 -18.74 8.48
CA LYS A 136 22.65 -17.53 8.80
C LYS A 136 24.12 -17.83 9.14
N ARG A 137 24.38 -18.89 9.91
CA ARG A 137 25.76 -19.32 10.24
C ARG A 137 26.63 -19.54 9.01
N TRP A 138 26.02 -20.05 7.93
CA TRP A 138 26.69 -20.34 6.67
C TRP A 138 26.57 -19.24 5.62
N ASN A 139 25.96 -18.10 5.96
CA ASN A 139 25.63 -17.02 5.00
C ASN A 139 24.83 -17.55 3.80
N LEU A 140 23.93 -18.49 4.05
CA LEU A 140 23.06 -19.10 3.08
C LEU A 140 21.67 -18.45 3.17
N ARG A 141 21.17 -17.87 2.06
CA ARG A 141 19.83 -17.28 2.01
C ARG A 141 18.79 -18.38 1.93
N LEU A 142 17.77 -18.32 2.77
CA LEU A 142 16.75 -19.35 2.93
C LEU A 142 15.36 -18.85 2.55
N LEU A 143 14.77 -19.45 1.49
CA LEU A 143 13.37 -19.21 1.12
C LEU A 143 12.46 -20.26 1.75
N GLY A 144 11.38 -19.79 2.35
CA GLY A 144 10.43 -20.62 3.09
C GLY A 144 10.80 -20.71 4.58
N PRO A 145 10.61 -21.85 5.24
CA PRO A 145 10.06 -23.13 4.75
C PRO A 145 8.58 -23.03 4.32
N ASN A 146 7.98 -24.18 3.94
CA ASN A 146 6.58 -24.25 3.53
C ASN A 146 6.27 -23.35 2.32
N THR A 147 7.15 -23.36 1.31
CA THR A 147 6.98 -22.59 0.09
C THR A 147 6.64 -23.46 -1.12
N ALA A 148 5.87 -22.92 -2.08
CA ALA A 148 5.71 -23.54 -3.41
C ALA A 148 6.91 -23.28 -4.32
N GLY A 149 7.89 -22.51 -3.88
CA GLY A 149 9.14 -22.22 -4.55
C GLY A 149 9.13 -21.01 -5.44
N VAL A 150 10.06 -21.01 -6.38
CA VAL A 150 10.31 -19.92 -7.32
C VAL A 150 10.45 -20.46 -8.74
N PHE A 151 10.26 -19.61 -9.74
CA PHE A 151 10.72 -19.88 -11.10
C PHE A 151 11.19 -18.60 -11.80
N ASN A 152 12.05 -18.78 -12.79
CA ASN A 152 12.42 -17.79 -13.78
C ASN A 152 12.37 -18.45 -15.16
N ALA A 153 11.25 -18.22 -15.86
CA ALA A 153 10.99 -18.83 -17.16
C ALA A 153 11.96 -18.33 -18.24
N ASN A 154 12.52 -17.11 -18.08
CA ASN A 154 13.47 -16.55 -19.04
C ASN A 154 14.76 -17.38 -19.18
N ILE A 155 15.11 -18.13 -18.14
CA ILE A 155 16.28 -19.02 -18.12
C ILE A 155 15.91 -20.49 -17.98
N GLY A 156 14.63 -20.86 -18.16
CA GLY A 156 14.15 -22.24 -18.01
C GLY A 156 14.21 -22.79 -16.57
N TYR A 157 14.46 -21.95 -15.56
CA TYR A 157 14.57 -22.36 -14.16
C TYR A 157 13.21 -22.47 -13.48
N TYR A 158 12.93 -23.66 -12.92
CA TYR A 158 11.68 -23.95 -12.20
C TYR A 158 11.96 -24.66 -10.87
N GLY A 159 12.36 -23.94 -9.87
CA GLY A 159 12.46 -24.40 -8.47
C GLY A 159 11.09 -24.44 -7.79
N SER A 160 10.11 -25.09 -8.42
CA SER A 160 8.73 -25.15 -7.95
C SER A 160 8.10 -26.53 -8.19
N PHE A 161 7.22 -26.94 -7.27
CA PHE A 161 6.39 -28.13 -7.43
C PHE A 161 4.94 -27.83 -7.83
N ALA A 162 4.61 -26.59 -8.19
CA ALA A 162 3.24 -26.19 -8.52
C ALA A 162 2.70 -27.02 -9.69
N SER A 163 1.66 -27.84 -9.44
CA SER A 163 1.04 -28.73 -10.43
C SER A 163 0.34 -27.96 -11.57
N GLY A 164 -0.03 -26.72 -11.35
CA GLY A 164 -0.62 -25.84 -12.38
C GLY A 164 0.28 -25.66 -13.60
N LEU A 165 1.61 -25.80 -13.47
CA LEU A 165 2.57 -25.74 -14.57
C LEU A 165 2.42 -26.90 -15.56
N GLU A 166 1.84 -28.03 -15.17
CA GLU A 166 1.51 -29.14 -16.08
C GLU A 166 0.46 -28.75 -17.13
N ARG A 167 -0.45 -27.81 -16.78
CA ARG A 167 -1.48 -27.28 -17.68
C ARG A 167 -0.95 -26.22 -18.65
N GLY A 168 0.24 -25.71 -18.41
CA GLY A 168 0.95 -24.72 -19.25
C GLY A 168 1.90 -23.86 -18.42
N PHE A 169 3.02 -23.55 -19.04
CA PHE A 169 4.05 -22.67 -18.46
C PHE A 169 3.66 -21.19 -18.58
N PRO A 170 4.32 -20.30 -17.81
CA PRO A 170 4.12 -18.85 -17.92
C PRO A 170 4.34 -18.36 -19.35
N LEU A 171 3.55 -17.37 -19.76
CA LEU A 171 3.78 -16.67 -21.02
C LEU A 171 4.97 -15.70 -20.85
N PRO A 172 5.72 -15.42 -21.93
CA PRO A 172 6.69 -14.33 -21.96
C PRO A 172 6.02 -13.00 -21.63
N GLY A 173 6.71 -12.16 -20.87
CA GLY A 173 6.17 -10.87 -20.46
C GLY A 173 7.05 -10.17 -19.42
N ARG A 174 6.50 -9.15 -18.78
CA ARG A 174 7.25 -8.26 -17.91
C ARG A 174 6.61 -8.03 -16.53
N VAL A 175 5.75 -8.97 -16.11
CA VAL A 175 5.11 -8.92 -14.77
C VAL A 175 5.76 -9.96 -13.86
N GLY A 176 6.26 -9.52 -12.70
CA GLY A 176 6.79 -10.40 -11.65
C GLY A 176 5.73 -10.68 -10.58
N ILE A 177 5.72 -11.88 -10.03
CA ILE A 177 4.82 -12.27 -8.93
C ILE A 177 5.62 -12.52 -7.66
N ALA A 178 5.27 -11.84 -6.56
CA ALA A 178 5.74 -12.10 -5.21
C ALA A 178 4.55 -12.47 -4.30
N SER A 179 4.60 -13.61 -3.61
CA SER A 179 3.44 -14.08 -2.83
C SER A 179 3.86 -14.78 -1.55
N GLN A 180 3.21 -14.48 -0.44
CA GLN A 180 3.38 -15.26 0.80
C GLN A 180 2.72 -16.64 0.69
N SER A 181 1.62 -16.75 -0.07
CA SER A 181 0.90 -18.01 -0.27
C SER A 181 1.32 -18.71 -1.57
N GLY A 182 1.82 -19.94 -1.44
CA GLY A 182 2.21 -20.76 -2.60
C GLY A 182 1.03 -21.17 -3.47
N ALA A 183 -0.08 -21.58 -2.87
CA ALA A 183 -1.29 -21.96 -3.59
C ALA A 183 -1.91 -20.77 -4.33
N TYR A 184 -1.91 -19.60 -3.68
CA TYR A 184 -2.45 -18.40 -4.30
C TYR A 184 -1.53 -17.84 -5.41
N ALA A 185 -0.20 -17.98 -5.29
CA ALA A 185 0.73 -17.69 -6.37
C ALA A 185 0.44 -18.52 -7.62
N ALA A 186 0.21 -19.83 -7.46
CA ALA A 186 -0.18 -20.73 -8.55
C ALA A 186 -1.56 -20.36 -9.16
N HIS A 187 -2.51 -19.89 -8.31
CA HIS A 187 -3.80 -19.38 -8.78
C HIS A 187 -3.64 -18.12 -9.63
N MET A 188 -2.89 -17.13 -9.14
CA MET A 188 -2.58 -15.91 -9.90
C MET A 188 -1.92 -16.20 -11.25
N LEU A 189 -0.96 -17.13 -11.27
CA LEU A 189 -0.30 -17.58 -12.49
C LEU A 189 -1.31 -18.16 -13.51
N GLY A 190 -2.24 -19.00 -13.05
CA GLY A 190 -3.29 -19.58 -13.89
C GLY A 190 -4.21 -18.51 -14.49
N LEU A 191 -4.64 -17.54 -13.68
CA LEU A 191 -5.47 -16.42 -14.13
C LEU A 191 -4.71 -15.49 -15.08
N ALA A 192 -3.44 -15.17 -14.78
CA ALA A 192 -2.59 -14.33 -15.62
C ALA A 192 -2.45 -14.95 -17.03
N ARG A 193 -2.17 -16.26 -17.09
CA ARG A 193 -2.08 -16.99 -18.36
C ARG A 193 -3.41 -16.98 -19.15
N ALA A 194 -4.54 -17.17 -18.45
CA ALA A 194 -5.86 -17.12 -19.10
C ALA A 194 -6.18 -15.74 -19.68
N ARG A 195 -5.62 -14.66 -19.08
CA ARG A 195 -5.73 -13.28 -19.58
C ARG A 195 -4.70 -12.94 -20.68
N GLY A 196 -3.78 -13.83 -21.02
CA GLY A 196 -2.68 -13.51 -21.91
C GLY A 196 -1.56 -12.68 -21.28
N LEU A 197 -1.56 -12.51 -19.94
CA LEU A 197 -0.56 -11.71 -19.22
C LEU A 197 0.68 -12.55 -18.93
N GLY A 198 1.83 -12.12 -19.48
CA GLY A 198 3.11 -12.79 -19.27
C GLY A 198 3.73 -12.51 -17.90
N THR A 199 3.99 -13.59 -17.15
CA THR A 199 4.53 -13.56 -15.79
C THR A 199 5.77 -14.45 -15.68
N PRO A 200 6.92 -14.03 -16.25
CA PRO A 200 8.09 -14.90 -16.39
C PRO A 200 8.77 -15.25 -15.07
N ILE A 201 8.61 -14.47 -14.03
CA ILE A 201 9.29 -14.66 -12.75
C ILE A 201 8.27 -14.66 -11.60
N MET A 202 8.37 -15.67 -10.73
CA MET A 202 7.53 -15.81 -9.53
C MET A 202 8.39 -16.22 -8.34
N ALA A 203 8.13 -15.63 -7.18
CA ALA A 203 8.65 -16.05 -5.90
C ALA A 203 7.52 -16.22 -4.88
N SER A 204 7.40 -17.42 -4.29
CA SER A 204 6.55 -17.69 -3.14
C SER A 204 7.40 -17.75 -1.89
N THR A 205 7.11 -16.91 -0.88
CA THR A 205 7.99 -16.80 0.30
C THR A 205 7.66 -17.81 1.41
N GLY A 206 6.43 -18.35 1.44
CA GLY A 206 6.01 -19.30 2.48
C GLY A 206 6.04 -18.69 3.87
N ASN A 207 6.66 -19.40 4.84
CA ASN A 207 6.71 -18.95 6.24
C ASN A 207 7.63 -17.73 6.49
N GLU A 208 8.43 -17.31 5.50
CA GLU A 208 9.35 -16.16 5.64
C GLU A 208 10.34 -16.29 6.81
N GLY A 209 11.04 -17.40 6.85
CA GLY A 209 12.06 -17.62 7.90
C GLY A 209 13.28 -16.68 7.76
N ASP A 210 13.70 -16.38 6.51
CA ASP A 210 14.77 -15.43 6.18
C ASP A 210 14.35 -14.50 5.05
N ILE A 211 14.09 -15.04 3.85
CA ILE A 211 13.66 -14.24 2.70
C ILE A 211 12.19 -13.87 2.86
N THR A 212 11.91 -12.56 2.84
CA THR A 212 10.57 -11.99 3.04
C THR A 212 9.93 -11.55 1.71
N LEU A 213 8.64 -11.19 1.77
CA LEU A 213 7.92 -10.58 0.65
C LEU A 213 8.61 -9.29 0.17
N GLY A 214 9.13 -8.48 1.12
CA GLY A 214 9.90 -7.28 0.79
C GLY A 214 11.14 -7.60 -0.03
N ASP A 215 11.89 -8.62 0.36
CA ASP A 215 13.07 -9.07 -0.38
C ASP A 215 12.71 -9.52 -1.81
N ALA A 216 11.63 -10.30 -1.96
CA ALA A 216 11.16 -10.77 -3.27
C ALA A 216 10.70 -9.61 -4.17
N ILE A 217 9.90 -8.68 -3.63
CA ILE A 217 9.49 -7.46 -4.36
C ILE A 217 10.73 -6.66 -4.79
N GLY A 218 11.67 -6.41 -3.87
CA GLY A 218 12.87 -5.62 -4.14
C GLY A 218 13.73 -6.22 -5.25
N TRP A 219 13.93 -7.54 -5.26
CA TRP A 219 14.65 -8.21 -6.33
C TRP A 219 13.92 -8.11 -7.68
N LEU A 220 12.59 -8.32 -7.70
CA LEU A 220 11.79 -8.17 -8.92
C LEU A 220 11.85 -6.74 -9.47
N VAL A 221 11.83 -5.75 -8.59
CA VAL A 221 11.98 -4.33 -8.96
C VAL A 221 13.34 -4.06 -9.62
N GLN A 222 14.40 -4.64 -9.10
CA GLN A 222 15.76 -4.48 -9.68
C GLN A 222 15.95 -5.26 -10.98
N SER A 223 15.16 -6.31 -11.22
CA SER A 223 15.26 -7.09 -12.44
C SER A 223 14.93 -6.25 -13.69
N PRO A 224 15.80 -6.25 -14.73
CA PRO A 224 15.52 -5.55 -15.99
C PRO A 224 14.38 -6.20 -16.78
N ASP A 225 14.01 -7.44 -16.47
CA ASP A 225 12.96 -8.20 -17.14
C ASP A 225 11.56 -7.89 -16.63
N ILE A 226 11.44 -7.17 -15.50
CA ILE A 226 10.17 -6.87 -14.86
C ILE A 226 9.91 -5.37 -14.88
N ASP A 227 8.72 -5.00 -15.32
CA ASP A 227 8.21 -3.61 -15.31
C ASP A 227 7.11 -3.40 -14.26
N VAL A 228 6.39 -4.46 -13.89
CA VAL A 228 5.28 -4.42 -12.94
C VAL A 228 5.43 -5.56 -11.94
N VAL A 229 5.27 -5.27 -10.66
CA VAL A 229 5.25 -6.30 -9.62
C VAL A 229 3.83 -6.49 -9.11
N VAL A 230 3.36 -7.73 -9.15
CA VAL A 230 2.13 -8.18 -8.51
C VAL A 230 2.48 -8.85 -7.19
N ALA A 231 1.87 -8.42 -6.09
CA ALA A 231 2.17 -8.96 -4.78
C ALA A 231 0.91 -9.41 -4.03
N TYR A 232 1.03 -10.51 -3.28
CA TYR A 232 0.03 -11.00 -2.34
C TYR A 232 0.61 -11.04 -0.93
N ALA A 233 -0.01 -10.32 0.00
CA ALA A 233 0.44 -10.19 1.37
C ALA A 233 -0.63 -10.58 2.38
N GLU A 234 -0.28 -11.39 3.37
CA GLU A 234 -1.07 -11.71 4.55
C GLU A 234 -0.64 -10.83 5.73
N SER A 235 0.67 -10.63 5.88
CA SER A 235 1.29 -9.77 6.91
C SER A 235 2.63 -9.22 6.40
N VAL A 236 3.18 -8.24 7.11
CA VAL A 236 4.56 -7.78 6.91
C VAL A 236 5.36 -8.20 8.13
N ARG A 237 6.36 -9.05 7.95
CA ARG A 237 7.20 -9.56 9.06
C ARG A 237 8.41 -8.69 9.33
N GLU A 238 8.96 -8.09 8.28
CA GLU A 238 10.15 -7.25 8.34
C GLU A 238 9.85 -5.94 7.61
N PRO A 239 9.44 -4.89 8.36
CA PRO A 239 8.96 -3.64 7.79
C PRO A 239 10.03 -2.84 7.05
N GLU A 240 11.29 -2.86 7.49
CA GLU A 240 12.37 -2.07 6.87
C GLU A 240 12.66 -2.50 5.45
N GLY A 241 12.81 -3.80 5.18
CA GLY A 241 13.02 -4.30 3.84
C GLY A 241 11.78 -4.18 2.95
N PHE A 242 10.57 -4.30 3.53
CA PHE A 242 9.35 -4.04 2.78
C PHE A 242 9.29 -2.58 2.30
N ILE A 243 9.56 -1.63 3.18
CA ILE A 243 9.63 -0.20 2.86
C ILE A 243 10.73 0.08 1.84
N ALA A 244 11.93 -0.47 2.05
CA ALA A 244 13.05 -0.31 1.11
C ALA A 244 12.71 -0.83 -0.31
N ALA A 245 11.95 -1.94 -0.41
CA ALA A 245 11.47 -2.46 -1.68
C ALA A 245 10.46 -1.51 -2.35
N LEU A 246 9.54 -0.91 -1.60
CA LEU A 246 8.59 0.08 -2.12
C LEU A 246 9.28 1.37 -2.56
N GLU A 247 10.29 1.82 -1.82
CA GLU A 247 11.12 2.96 -2.22
C GLU A 247 11.90 2.67 -3.50
N ALA A 248 12.49 1.48 -3.62
CA ALA A 248 13.19 1.06 -4.83
C ALA A 248 12.21 1.03 -6.03
N ALA A 249 11.00 0.52 -5.83
CA ALA A 249 9.93 0.48 -6.84
C ALA A 249 9.54 1.89 -7.31
N HIS A 250 9.37 2.81 -6.37
CA HIS A 250 9.07 4.21 -6.64
C HIS A 250 10.19 4.88 -7.47
N ARG A 251 11.46 4.74 -7.03
CA ARG A 251 12.63 5.30 -7.75
C ARG A 251 12.79 4.71 -9.16
N ALA A 252 12.52 3.41 -9.32
CA ALA A 252 12.57 2.72 -10.61
C ALA A 252 11.36 2.99 -11.50
N ARG A 253 10.34 3.70 -11.01
CA ARG A 253 9.03 3.90 -11.66
C ARG A 253 8.38 2.59 -12.09
N LYS A 254 8.50 1.55 -11.24
CA LYS A 254 7.88 0.24 -11.41
C LYS A 254 6.76 0.10 -10.38
N PRO A 255 5.48 0.03 -10.79
CA PRO A 255 4.38 -0.08 -9.86
C PRO A 255 4.37 -1.43 -9.14
N VAL A 256 3.98 -1.40 -7.88
CA VAL A 256 3.61 -2.58 -7.11
C VAL A 256 2.09 -2.61 -6.98
N ILE A 257 1.47 -3.68 -7.47
CA ILE A 257 0.04 -3.90 -7.34
C ILE A 257 -0.16 -4.97 -6.30
N LEU A 258 -0.76 -4.59 -5.17
CA LEU A 258 -0.77 -5.39 -3.95
C LEU A 258 -2.17 -5.83 -3.57
N GLN A 259 -2.37 -7.13 -3.40
CA GLN A 259 -3.55 -7.67 -2.73
C GLN A 259 -3.19 -8.03 -1.29
N LYS A 260 -3.61 -7.18 -0.33
CA LYS A 260 -3.47 -7.43 1.12
C LYS A 260 -4.75 -8.07 1.64
N VAL A 261 -4.63 -9.22 2.29
CA VAL A 261 -5.74 -9.92 2.93
C VAL A 261 -5.75 -9.73 4.45
N GLY A 262 -6.75 -10.27 5.15
CA GLY A 262 -6.90 -10.07 6.59
C GLY A 262 -7.41 -8.65 6.95
N ARG A 263 -8.23 -8.02 6.12
CA ARG A 263 -8.76 -6.66 6.30
C ARG A 263 -9.91 -6.59 7.31
N SER A 264 -10.87 -7.49 7.17
CA SER A 264 -12.03 -7.56 8.06
C SER A 264 -11.73 -8.29 9.36
N ALA A 265 -12.56 -8.11 10.38
CA ALA A 265 -12.43 -8.85 11.64
C ALA A 265 -12.45 -10.38 11.42
N LEU A 266 -13.26 -10.86 10.48
CA LEU A 266 -13.30 -12.28 10.11
C LEU A 266 -12.00 -12.70 9.39
N GLY A 267 -11.54 -11.88 8.43
CA GLY A 267 -10.29 -12.12 7.71
C GLY A 267 -9.07 -12.09 8.61
N LYS A 268 -9.00 -11.17 9.60
CA LYS A 268 -7.92 -11.13 10.60
C LYS A 268 -7.85 -12.42 11.42
N ARG A 269 -9.00 -12.95 11.87
CA ARG A 269 -9.04 -14.24 12.59
C ARG A 269 -8.59 -15.41 11.71
N ALA A 270 -9.00 -15.43 10.44
CA ALA A 270 -8.58 -16.47 9.50
C ALA A 270 -7.07 -16.40 9.22
N ALA A 271 -6.51 -15.20 8.99
CA ALA A 271 -5.08 -15.01 8.78
C ALA A 271 -4.25 -15.43 10.00
N LEU A 272 -4.68 -15.06 11.22
CA LEU A 272 -3.99 -15.46 12.46
C LEU A 272 -3.92 -16.98 12.63
N SER A 273 -4.99 -17.70 12.28
CA SER A 273 -4.99 -19.17 12.35
C SER A 273 -4.13 -19.83 11.26
N HIS A 274 -3.84 -19.13 10.16
CA HIS A 274 -3.08 -19.67 9.02
C HIS A 274 -1.58 -19.37 9.11
N THR A 275 -1.19 -18.20 9.59
CA THR A 275 0.20 -17.71 9.54
C THR A 275 0.84 -17.47 10.90
N ALA A 276 0.10 -17.63 12.00
CA ALA A 276 0.51 -17.28 13.36
C ALA A 276 1.02 -15.83 13.51
N SER A 277 0.69 -14.94 12.57
CA SER A 277 1.09 -13.53 12.57
C SER A 277 -0.12 -12.59 12.65
N LEU A 278 0.02 -11.50 13.43
CA LEU A 278 -1.00 -10.47 13.55
C LEU A 278 -1.09 -9.69 12.23
N ALA A 279 -2.27 -9.66 11.64
CA ALA A 279 -2.58 -8.69 10.59
C ALA A 279 -2.74 -7.31 11.26
N GLY A 280 -1.84 -6.37 11.00
CA GLY A 280 -1.88 -5.01 11.54
C GLY A 280 -3.17 -4.24 11.21
N ASP A 281 -3.23 -2.97 11.63
CA ASP A 281 -4.35 -2.09 11.28
C ASP A 281 -4.33 -1.79 9.77
N ASP A 282 -5.47 -2.05 9.11
CA ASP A 282 -5.60 -1.89 7.65
C ASP A 282 -5.51 -0.42 7.23
N ASN A 283 -5.98 0.52 8.07
CA ASN A 283 -5.87 1.96 7.81
C ASN A 283 -4.42 2.45 7.88
N VAL A 284 -3.64 1.95 8.85
CA VAL A 284 -2.20 2.21 8.96
C VAL A 284 -1.47 1.68 7.73
N PHE A 285 -1.84 0.48 7.29
CA PHE A 285 -1.25 -0.11 6.10
C PHE A 285 -1.58 0.68 4.82
N ASP A 286 -2.84 1.11 4.65
CA ASP A 286 -3.24 1.97 3.53
C ASP A 286 -2.52 3.34 3.56
N ALA A 287 -2.35 3.93 4.75
CA ALA A 287 -1.59 5.17 4.92
C ALA A 287 -0.11 4.98 4.55
N LEU A 288 0.50 3.85 4.94
CA LEU A 288 1.86 3.51 4.52
C LEU A 288 1.98 3.41 3.00
N LEU A 289 1.09 2.66 2.35
CA LEU A 289 1.12 2.48 0.90
C LEU A 289 0.91 3.80 0.15
N GLY A 290 0.18 4.75 0.74
CA GLY A 290 -0.04 6.08 0.18
C GLY A 290 1.23 6.90 -0.04
N ASP A 291 2.31 6.60 0.67
CA ASP A 291 3.62 7.25 0.51
C ASP A 291 4.36 6.77 -0.76
N TYR A 292 3.95 5.66 -1.36
CA TYR A 292 4.67 4.98 -2.43
C TYR A 292 3.78 4.75 -3.66
N ALA A 293 4.41 4.38 -4.78
CA ALA A 293 3.69 4.04 -6.01
C ALA A 293 3.12 2.60 -5.94
N VAL A 294 2.20 2.40 -5.02
CA VAL A 294 1.51 1.13 -4.77
C VAL A 294 0.01 1.32 -4.97
N VAL A 295 -0.59 0.40 -5.72
CA VAL A 295 -2.04 0.32 -5.84
C VAL A 295 -2.53 -0.97 -5.21
N ARG A 296 -3.54 -0.85 -4.36
CA ARG A 296 -4.16 -1.98 -3.70
C ARG A 296 -5.30 -2.52 -4.53
N ALA A 297 -5.32 -3.85 -4.74
CA ALA A 297 -6.40 -4.56 -5.41
C ALA A 297 -7.28 -5.30 -4.38
N ASN A 298 -8.59 -5.32 -4.63
CA ASN A 298 -9.58 -5.95 -3.75
C ASN A 298 -9.93 -7.39 -4.17
N SER A 299 -9.56 -7.77 -5.39
CA SER A 299 -9.80 -9.11 -5.94
C SER A 299 -8.67 -9.53 -6.87
N SER A 300 -8.59 -10.85 -7.15
CA SER A 300 -7.63 -11.38 -8.12
C SER A 300 -7.86 -10.82 -9.53
N ALA A 301 -9.12 -10.61 -9.91
CA ALA A 301 -9.46 -10.04 -11.22
C ALA A 301 -8.97 -8.60 -11.33
N GLU A 302 -9.23 -7.77 -10.31
CA GLU A 302 -8.73 -6.40 -10.25
C GLU A 302 -7.19 -6.36 -10.25
N LEU A 303 -6.54 -7.20 -9.44
CA LEU A 303 -5.08 -7.31 -9.38
C LEU A 303 -4.46 -7.51 -10.77
N LEU A 304 -5.01 -8.43 -11.55
CA LEU A 304 -4.51 -8.75 -12.89
C LEU A 304 -4.91 -7.70 -13.94
N ASN A 305 -6.10 -7.10 -13.83
CA ASN A 305 -6.52 -6.01 -14.70
C ASN A 305 -5.62 -4.77 -14.55
N LEU A 306 -5.27 -4.44 -13.31
CA LEU A 306 -4.34 -3.35 -13.01
C LEU A 306 -2.93 -3.68 -13.51
N ALA A 307 -2.45 -4.91 -13.30
CA ALA A 307 -1.15 -5.35 -13.80
C ALA A 307 -1.08 -5.30 -15.33
N TYR A 308 -2.11 -5.79 -16.01
CA TYR A 308 -2.24 -5.73 -17.47
C TYR A 308 -2.18 -4.29 -17.99
N THR A 309 -2.93 -3.37 -17.36
CA THR A 309 -2.92 -1.96 -17.76
C THR A 309 -1.55 -1.33 -17.50
N ALA A 310 -0.94 -1.61 -16.35
CA ALA A 310 0.36 -1.07 -15.96
C ALA A 310 1.51 -1.51 -16.88
N THR A 311 1.38 -2.64 -17.62
CA THR A 311 2.39 -3.06 -18.62
C THR A 311 2.60 -2.03 -19.73
N ARG A 312 1.65 -1.14 -19.96
CA ARG A 312 1.77 -0.05 -20.95
C ARG A 312 2.70 1.06 -20.48
N ARG A 313 3.04 1.12 -19.19
CA ARG A 313 3.95 2.09 -18.56
C ARG A 313 3.55 3.56 -18.77
N ILE A 314 2.25 3.80 -18.92
CA ILE A 314 1.66 5.15 -19.02
C ILE A 314 0.92 5.42 -17.72
N TYR A 315 1.42 6.37 -16.95
CA TYR A 315 0.92 6.78 -15.63
C TYR A 315 0.61 8.27 -15.67
N PRO A 316 -0.62 8.64 -16.05
CA PRO A 316 -0.99 10.05 -16.20
C PRO A 316 -0.99 10.79 -14.86
N VAL A 317 -0.31 11.94 -14.80
CA VAL A 317 -0.35 12.85 -13.65
C VAL A 317 -1.55 13.76 -13.77
N SER A 318 -2.25 14.05 -12.67
CA SER A 318 -3.49 14.83 -12.65
C SER A 318 -4.49 14.28 -13.67
N ASN A 319 -4.75 12.98 -13.57
CA ASN A 319 -5.49 12.23 -14.58
C ASN A 319 -6.93 12.75 -14.74
N SER A 320 -7.37 12.77 -15.99
CA SER A 320 -8.76 13.04 -16.37
C SER A 320 -9.17 12.10 -17.50
N LEU A 321 -10.44 11.68 -17.50
CA LEU A 321 -10.98 10.74 -18.46
C LEU A 321 -11.81 11.47 -19.53
N GLY A 322 -11.43 11.30 -20.79
CA GLY A 322 -12.27 11.56 -21.94
C GLY A 322 -12.83 10.27 -22.53
N MET A 323 -14.09 10.25 -22.87
CA MET A 323 -14.75 9.08 -23.46
C MET A 323 -15.36 9.38 -24.81
N VAL A 324 -15.11 8.49 -25.79
CA VAL A 324 -15.88 8.41 -27.03
C VAL A 324 -16.71 7.11 -27.02
N THR A 325 -17.95 7.17 -27.46
CA THR A 325 -18.86 6.02 -27.38
C THR A 325 -19.85 5.97 -28.54
N ILE A 326 -20.22 4.73 -28.94
CA ILE A 326 -21.35 4.47 -29.85
C ILE A 326 -22.68 4.32 -29.08
N SER A 327 -22.68 4.45 -27.77
CA SER A 327 -23.84 4.18 -26.92
C SER A 327 -23.92 5.17 -25.74
N GLY A 328 -25.00 5.95 -25.71
CA GLY A 328 -25.27 6.85 -24.58
C GLY A 328 -25.41 6.12 -23.24
N GLY A 329 -26.01 4.89 -23.24
CA GLY A 329 -26.11 4.10 -22.02
C GLY A 329 -24.76 3.70 -21.43
N ALA A 330 -23.77 3.38 -22.26
CA ALA A 330 -22.41 3.11 -21.80
C ALA A 330 -21.74 4.37 -21.21
N GLY A 331 -22.04 5.53 -21.81
CA GLY A 331 -21.58 6.82 -21.27
C GLY A 331 -22.07 7.08 -19.85
N ILE A 332 -23.35 6.77 -19.55
CA ILE A 332 -23.92 6.94 -18.22
C ILE A 332 -23.21 6.00 -17.22
N ILE A 333 -23.07 4.73 -17.56
CA ILE A 333 -22.40 3.73 -16.69
C ILE A 333 -20.95 4.15 -16.34
N VAL A 334 -20.22 4.66 -17.34
CA VAL A 334 -18.84 5.14 -17.16
C VAL A 334 -18.78 6.39 -16.29
N SER A 335 -19.76 7.31 -16.46
CA SER A 335 -19.83 8.53 -15.65
C SER A 335 -20.08 8.22 -14.18
N ASP A 336 -21.03 7.32 -13.89
CA ASP A 336 -21.32 6.86 -12.52
C ASP A 336 -20.09 6.23 -11.88
N ALA A 337 -19.40 5.32 -12.58
CA ALA A 337 -18.20 4.67 -12.08
C ALA A 337 -17.03 5.65 -11.88
N ALA A 338 -16.89 6.65 -12.75
CA ALA A 338 -15.85 7.67 -12.61
C ALA A 338 -16.13 8.60 -11.43
N GLU A 339 -17.38 9.00 -11.21
CA GLU A 339 -17.78 9.82 -10.05
C GLU A 339 -17.57 9.09 -8.74
N GLU A 340 -17.96 7.81 -8.65
CA GLU A 340 -17.75 6.97 -7.47
C GLU A 340 -16.27 6.87 -7.08
N LEU A 341 -15.37 6.77 -8.06
CA LEU A 341 -13.92 6.69 -7.85
C LEU A 341 -13.25 8.06 -7.71
N GLY A 342 -13.98 9.17 -7.96
CA GLY A 342 -13.39 10.49 -7.99
C GLY A 342 -12.47 10.74 -9.19
N LEU A 343 -12.64 10.00 -10.30
CA LEU A 343 -11.90 10.23 -11.54
C LEU A 343 -12.54 11.38 -12.34
N PRO A 344 -11.86 12.54 -12.54
CA PRO A 344 -12.44 13.67 -13.21
C PRO A 344 -12.83 13.39 -14.66
N MET A 345 -14.05 13.77 -15.04
CA MET A 345 -14.56 13.77 -16.40
C MET A 345 -15.11 15.16 -16.77
N PRO A 346 -14.26 16.20 -16.86
CA PRO A 346 -14.76 17.55 -17.17
C PRO A 346 -15.43 17.58 -18.55
N PRO A 347 -16.39 18.49 -18.78
CA PRO A 347 -17.03 18.65 -20.10
C PRO A 347 -16.02 19.14 -21.13
N MET A 348 -16.23 18.81 -22.40
CA MET A 348 -15.49 19.38 -23.52
C MET A 348 -15.66 20.90 -23.53
N PRO A 349 -14.62 21.67 -23.89
CA PRO A 349 -14.76 23.15 -24.13
C PRO A 349 -15.84 23.45 -25.15
N GLU A 350 -16.59 24.54 -24.94
CA GLU A 350 -17.71 24.91 -25.80
C GLU A 350 -17.35 25.05 -27.29
N PRO A 351 -16.21 25.66 -27.68
CA PRO A 351 -15.82 25.71 -29.09
C PRO A 351 -15.61 24.32 -29.70
N ALA A 352 -15.07 23.36 -28.91
CA ALA A 352 -14.90 21.99 -29.38
C ALA A 352 -16.25 21.28 -29.55
N GLN A 353 -17.20 21.52 -28.64
CA GLN A 353 -18.56 20.98 -28.78
C GLN A 353 -19.24 21.45 -30.05
N VAL A 354 -19.10 22.74 -30.41
CA VAL A 354 -19.62 23.30 -31.65
C VAL A 354 -18.99 22.59 -32.87
N ALA A 355 -17.67 22.49 -32.92
CA ALA A 355 -16.96 21.82 -34.01
C ALA A 355 -17.35 20.34 -34.18
N LEU A 356 -17.59 19.63 -33.09
CA LEU A 356 -18.08 18.25 -33.13
C LEU A 356 -19.49 18.15 -33.69
N LYS A 357 -20.38 19.10 -33.33
CA LYS A 357 -21.74 19.17 -33.86
C LYS A 357 -21.80 19.61 -35.33
N GLU A 358 -20.91 20.46 -35.79
CA GLU A 358 -20.77 20.81 -37.21
C GLU A 358 -20.37 19.54 -38.02
N LYS A 359 -19.54 18.70 -37.46
CA LYS A 359 -19.11 17.45 -38.11
C LYS A 359 -20.19 16.35 -38.04
N LEU A 360 -20.95 16.26 -36.95
CA LEU A 360 -22.04 15.32 -36.75
C LEU A 360 -23.13 15.95 -35.90
N SER A 361 -24.15 16.51 -36.54
CA SER A 361 -25.13 17.40 -35.92
C SER A 361 -25.95 16.78 -34.77
N PHE A 362 -26.10 15.47 -34.75
CA PHE A 362 -26.86 14.72 -33.74
C PHE A 362 -25.98 14.04 -32.69
N CYS A 363 -24.66 14.27 -32.66
CA CYS A 363 -23.80 13.77 -31.58
C CYS A 363 -24.10 14.50 -30.28
N SER A 364 -23.77 13.81 -29.15
CA SER A 364 -23.63 14.47 -27.84
C SER A 364 -22.15 14.82 -27.62
N PRO A 365 -21.75 16.12 -27.66
CA PRO A 365 -20.34 16.50 -27.70
C PRO A 365 -19.74 16.80 -26.33
N ILE A 366 -20.47 16.56 -25.22
CA ILE A 366 -20.07 17.11 -23.91
C ILE A 366 -18.91 16.36 -23.26
N ASN A 367 -18.90 15.14 -23.10
CA ASN A 367 -18.08 14.13 -22.43
C ASN A 367 -18.92 13.44 -21.33
N PRO A 368 -19.28 12.18 -21.54
CA PRO A 368 -18.91 11.29 -22.66
C PRO A 368 -19.38 11.82 -24.02
N VAL A 369 -18.48 11.77 -25.01
CA VAL A 369 -18.79 12.19 -26.38
C VAL A 369 -19.44 11.02 -27.11
N ASP A 370 -20.76 11.10 -27.31
CA ASP A 370 -21.54 10.08 -28.00
C ASP A 370 -21.70 10.45 -29.48
N PHE A 371 -20.97 9.76 -30.34
CA PHE A 371 -21.09 9.91 -31.80
C PHE A 371 -22.10 8.95 -32.43
N THR A 372 -22.83 8.22 -31.59
CA THR A 372 -23.84 7.21 -31.93
C THR A 372 -23.29 6.07 -32.82
N ALA A 373 -24.09 5.08 -33.11
CA ALA A 373 -23.74 4.00 -34.03
C ALA A 373 -23.50 4.49 -35.48
N HIS A 374 -23.79 5.75 -35.79
CA HIS A 374 -23.56 6.34 -37.12
C HIS A 374 -22.06 6.32 -37.51
N VAL A 375 -21.15 6.42 -36.55
CA VAL A 375 -19.71 6.32 -36.79
C VAL A 375 -19.31 5.03 -37.51
N LEU A 376 -20.10 3.96 -37.40
CA LEU A 376 -19.85 2.69 -38.09
C LEU A 376 -20.02 2.80 -39.62
N ASN A 377 -20.70 3.84 -40.13
CA ASN A 377 -20.81 4.13 -41.57
C ASN A 377 -19.62 4.97 -42.09
N ASP A 378 -18.95 5.72 -41.18
CA ASP A 378 -17.75 6.50 -41.51
C ASP A 378 -16.77 6.43 -40.33
N LEU A 379 -15.89 5.43 -40.35
CA LEU A 379 -14.95 5.16 -39.27
C LEU A 379 -13.87 6.26 -39.11
N ALA A 380 -13.67 7.14 -40.11
CA ALA A 380 -12.79 8.31 -39.96
C ALA A 380 -13.29 9.25 -38.86
N LEU A 381 -14.60 9.26 -38.58
CA LEU A 381 -15.16 10.02 -37.48
C LEU A 381 -14.62 9.56 -36.13
N ALA A 382 -14.35 8.23 -35.94
CA ALA A 382 -13.77 7.72 -34.71
C ALA A 382 -12.39 8.35 -34.43
N GLY A 383 -11.53 8.41 -35.46
CA GLY A 383 -10.24 9.10 -35.36
C GLY A 383 -10.40 10.60 -35.09
N TYR A 384 -11.27 11.29 -35.86
CA TYR A 384 -11.50 12.71 -35.69
C TYR A 384 -12.00 13.06 -34.29
N PHE A 385 -13.05 12.41 -33.80
CA PHE A 385 -13.62 12.69 -32.48
C PHE A 385 -12.64 12.39 -31.35
N THR A 386 -11.88 11.29 -31.46
CA THR A 386 -10.87 10.95 -30.47
C THR A 386 -9.72 11.96 -30.46
N THR A 387 -9.28 12.46 -31.61
CA THR A 387 -8.28 13.53 -31.72
C THR A 387 -8.75 14.80 -31.03
N ARG A 388 -10.00 15.27 -31.37
CA ARG A 388 -10.57 16.44 -30.75
C ARG A 388 -10.76 16.31 -29.23
N LEU A 389 -11.13 15.12 -28.78
CA LEU A 389 -11.20 14.80 -27.34
C LEU A 389 -9.86 15.07 -26.65
N ILE A 390 -8.75 14.67 -27.26
CA ILE A 390 -7.41 14.83 -26.66
C ILE A 390 -6.92 16.27 -26.81
N GLU A 391 -6.98 16.84 -28.01
CA GLU A 391 -6.37 18.15 -28.32
C GLU A 391 -7.14 19.31 -27.70
N ASP A 392 -8.45 19.27 -27.75
CA ASP A 392 -9.30 20.35 -27.24
C ASP A 392 -9.72 20.09 -25.77
N GLY A 393 -10.06 18.85 -25.44
CA GLY A 393 -10.48 18.48 -24.09
C GLY A 393 -9.32 18.31 -23.11
N GLY A 394 -8.11 18.06 -23.64
CA GLY A 394 -6.90 17.93 -22.82
C GLY A 394 -6.84 16.68 -21.94
N TYR A 395 -7.72 15.71 -22.14
CA TYR A 395 -7.80 14.53 -21.29
C TYR A 395 -6.52 13.69 -21.33
N ARG A 396 -6.13 13.18 -20.17
CA ARG A 396 -4.91 12.38 -20.01
C ARG A 396 -5.13 10.89 -20.30
N SER A 397 -6.36 10.42 -20.15
CA SER A 397 -6.78 9.06 -20.48
C SER A 397 -7.98 9.08 -21.41
N VAL A 398 -8.04 8.11 -22.32
CA VAL A 398 -9.11 7.97 -23.29
C VAL A 398 -9.74 6.59 -23.14
N LEU A 399 -11.06 6.54 -23.01
CA LEU A 399 -11.85 5.32 -23.10
C LEU A 399 -12.71 5.36 -24.37
N ALA A 400 -12.49 4.41 -25.27
CA ALA A 400 -13.29 4.25 -26.47
C ALA A 400 -14.21 3.02 -26.33
N PHE A 401 -15.52 3.23 -26.37
CA PHE A 401 -16.50 2.15 -26.25
C PHE A 401 -17.09 1.76 -27.62
N PHE A 402 -16.77 0.56 -28.08
CA PHE A 402 -17.26 -0.02 -29.32
C PHE A 402 -17.98 -1.36 -29.16
N SER A 403 -17.95 -1.96 -27.97
CA SER A 403 -18.61 -3.24 -27.68
C SER A 403 -18.26 -4.32 -28.74
N GLN A 404 -19.24 -5.04 -29.23
CA GLN A 404 -19.06 -6.05 -30.29
C GLN A 404 -18.69 -5.43 -31.65
N ALA A 405 -19.13 -4.19 -31.94
CA ALA A 405 -18.86 -3.57 -33.24
C ALA A 405 -17.37 -3.46 -33.56
N GLY A 406 -16.53 -3.24 -32.54
CA GLY A 406 -15.08 -3.12 -32.70
C GLY A 406 -14.38 -4.42 -33.14
N THR A 407 -15.02 -5.59 -33.04
CA THR A 407 -14.47 -6.88 -33.44
C THR A 407 -15.10 -7.48 -34.68
N VAL A 408 -16.08 -6.80 -35.31
CA VAL A 408 -16.71 -7.22 -36.55
C VAL A 408 -15.68 -7.14 -37.70
N PRO A 409 -15.49 -8.21 -38.51
CA PRO A 409 -14.44 -8.28 -39.55
C PRO A 409 -14.48 -7.15 -40.58
N SER A 410 -15.66 -6.62 -40.91
CA SER A 410 -15.81 -5.49 -41.85
C SER A 410 -15.49 -4.11 -41.25
N ILE A 411 -15.40 -4.01 -39.90
CA ILE A 411 -15.21 -2.75 -39.16
C ILE A 411 -13.83 -2.71 -38.53
N ALA A 412 -13.41 -3.78 -37.82
CA ALA A 412 -12.25 -3.82 -36.95
C ALA A 412 -10.94 -3.33 -37.62
N PRO A 413 -10.56 -3.73 -38.85
CA PRO A 413 -9.28 -3.31 -39.42
C PRO A 413 -9.20 -1.80 -39.64
N ARG A 414 -10.29 -1.17 -40.09
CA ARG A 414 -10.32 0.27 -40.33
C ARG A 414 -10.44 1.06 -39.01
N LEU A 415 -11.25 0.60 -38.09
CA LEU A 415 -11.36 1.19 -36.77
C LEU A 415 -10.01 1.16 -36.03
N LEU A 416 -9.32 0.01 -36.06
CA LEU A 416 -7.99 -0.10 -35.50
C LEU A 416 -7.00 0.89 -36.12
N ALA A 417 -7.01 1.03 -37.46
CA ALA A 417 -6.13 1.96 -38.16
C ALA A 417 -6.37 3.42 -37.72
N GLU A 418 -7.65 3.84 -37.63
CA GLU A 418 -8.02 5.19 -37.21
C GLU A 418 -7.59 5.48 -35.75
N LEU A 419 -7.87 4.56 -34.82
CA LEU A 419 -7.48 4.72 -33.41
C LEU A 419 -5.96 4.64 -33.23
N THR A 420 -5.26 3.78 -33.98
CA THR A 420 -3.80 3.65 -33.95
C THR A 420 -3.12 4.94 -34.41
N ALA A 421 -3.65 5.59 -35.45
CA ALA A 421 -3.13 6.88 -35.91
C ALA A 421 -3.20 7.96 -34.80
N VAL A 422 -4.33 8.02 -34.10
CA VAL A 422 -4.49 8.95 -32.95
C VAL A 422 -3.53 8.59 -31.82
N LYS A 423 -3.44 7.31 -31.45
CA LYS A 423 -2.56 6.85 -30.38
C LYS A 423 -1.08 7.16 -30.66
N ARG A 424 -0.64 6.96 -31.91
CA ARG A 424 0.74 7.27 -32.33
C ARG A 424 1.04 8.77 -32.29
N ALA A 425 0.04 9.64 -32.55
CA ALA A 425 0.17 11.09 -32.42
C ALA A 425 0.23 11.53 -30.96
N HIS A 426 -0.33 10.75 -30.03
CA HIS A 426 -0.43 11.08 -28.60
C HIS A 426 0.09 9.93 -27.72
N PRO A 427 1.39 9.58 -27.79
CA PRO A 427 1.95 8.40 -27.12
C PRO A 427 2.00 8.49 -25.58
N ASP A 428 1.81 9.69 -25.04
CA ASP A 428 1.77 9.99 -23.60
C ASP A 428 0.37 9.82 -22.98
N ARG A 429 -0.63 9.47 -23.78
CA ARG A 429 -2.01 9.25 -23.32
C ARG A 429 -2.27 7.76 -23.08
N LEU A 430 -3.02 7.46 -22.03
CA LEU A 430 -3.49 6.10 -21.77
C LEU A 430 -4.74 5.83 -22.61
N PHE A 431 -4.61 4.90 -23.57
CA PHE A 431 -5.71 4.48 -24.42
C PHE A 431 -6.29 3.15 -23.96
N VAL A 432 -7.56 3.14 -23.62
CA VAL A 432 -8.33 1.96 -23.23
C VAL A 432 -9.52 1.82 -24.15
N ILE A 433 -9.79 0.59 -24.60
CA ILE A 433 -10.93 0.32 -25.47
C ILE A 433 -11.83 -0.72 -24.77
N SER A 434 -13.12 -0.46 -24.71
CA SER A 434 -14.09 -1.47 -24.28
C SER A 434 -14.63 -2.20 -25.50
N LEU A 435 -14.18 -3.47 -25.62
CA LEU A 435 -14.51 -4.38 -26.71
C LEU A 435 -14.99 -5.73 -26.16
N ILE A 436 -15.87 -6.40 -26.91
CA ILE A 436 -16.25 -7.79 -26.69
C ILE A 436 -15.76 -8.61 -27.88
N GLY A 437 -14.78 -9.48 -27.63
CA GLY A 437 -14.18 -10.33 -28.63
C GLY A 437 -13.35 -11.45 -28.01
N ASP A 438 -13.07 -12.48 -28.78
CA ASP A 438 -12.13 -13.53 -28.38
C ASP A 438 -10.65 -13.07 -28.48
N ALA A 439 -9.73 -13.90 -28.01
CA ALA A 439 -8.31 -13.58 -28.00
C ALA A 439 -7.76 -13.25 -29.40
N THR A 440 -8.23 -13.93 -30.45
CA THR A 440 -7.79 -13.71 -31.85
C THR A 440 -8.27 -12.35 -32.38
N GLN A 441 -9.49 -11.96 -32.01
CA GLN A 441 -10.08 -10.67 -32.39
C GLN A 441 -9.46 -9.51 -31.63
N ASN A 442 -9.07 -9.72 -30.39
CA ASN A 442 -8.48 -8.70 -29.52
C ASN A 442 -6.98 -8.49 -29.79
N GLN A 443 -6.24 -9.53 -30.20
CA GLN A 443 -4.80 -9.49 -30.39
C GLN A 443 -4.30 -8.32 -31.26
N PRO A 444 -4.92 -7.97 -32.41
CA PRO A 444 -4.46 -6.83 -33.22
C PRO A 444 -4.49 -5.49 -32.48
N TYR A 445 -5.46 -5.27 -31.58
CA TYR A 445 -5.52 -4.06 -30.75
C TYR A 445 -4.44 -4.07 -29.66
N GLU A 446 -4.19 -5.25 -29.06
CA GLU A 446 -3.15 -5.40 -28.05
C GLU A 446 -1.75 -5.23 -28.63
N ASP A 447 -1.50 -5.70 -29.86
CA ASP A 447 -0.25 -5.54 -30.59
C ASP A 447 0.07 -4.06 -30.88
N GLU A 448 -0.96 -3.25 -31.15
CA GLU A 448 -0.84 -1.80 -31.27
C GLU A 448 -0.75 -1.09 -29.90
N GLY A 449 -0.78 -1.85 -28.80
CA GLY A 449 -0.57 -1.35 -27.45
C GLY A 449 -1.81 -0.72 -26.80
N PHE A 450 -3.01 -1.01 -27.27
CA PHE A 450 -4.24 -0.69 -26.55
C PHE A 450 -4.44 -1.59 -25.34
N VAL A 451 -5.16 -1.08 -24.36
CA VAL A 451 -5.64 -1.85 -23.20
C VAL A 451 -7.10 -2.18 -23.43
N LEU A 452 -7.46 -3.46 -23.30
CA LEU A 452 -8.81 -3.93 -23.63
C LEU A 452 -9.56 -4.40 -22.39
N PHE A 453 -10.82 -3.99 -22.30
CA PHE A 453 -11.77 -4.46 -21.28
C PHE A 453 -13.13 -4.77 -21.93
N GLU A 454 -13.75 -5.86 -21.53
CA GLU A 454 -15.13 -6.15 -21.89
C GLU A 454 -16.09 -5.26 -21.09
N ASP A 455 -15.84 -5.10 -19.80
CA ASP A 455 -16.62 -4.26 -18.88
C ASP A 455 -16.01 -2.86 -18.77
N PRO A 456 -16.73 -1.80 -19.20
CA PRO A 456 -16.22 -0.43 -19.13
C PRO A 456 -16.00 0.07 -17.69
N THR A 457 -16.66 -0.48 -16.67
CA THR A 457 -16.44 -0.08 -15.28
C THR A 457 -15.08 -0.55 -14.78
N GLN A 458 -14.63 -1.73 -15.20
CA GLN A 458 -13.28 -2.22 -14.93
C GLN A 458 -12.22 -1.39 -15.66
N ALA A 459 -12.52 -0.89 -16.85
CA ALA A 459 -11.67 0.06 -17.56
C ALA A 459 -11.50 1.37 -16.77
N VAL A 460 -12.60 1.93 -16.24
CA VAL A 460 -12.56 3.13 -15.40
C VAL A 460 -11.71 2.92 -14.15
N ALA A 461 -11.89 1.78 -13.46
CA ALA A 461 -11.09 1.44 -12.27
C ALA A 461 -9.59 1.34 -12.60
N ALA A 462 -9.25 0.72 -13.73
CA ALA A 462 -7.85 0.63 -14.18
C ALA A 462 -7.28 2.01 -14.55
N ILE A 463 -8.02 2.85 -15.26
CA ILE A 463 -7.62 4.22 -15.60
C ILE A 463 -7.40 5.06 -14.33
N HIS A 464 -8.32 4.97 -13.37
CA HIS A 464 -8.18 5.65 -12.08
C HIS A 464 -6.90 5.22 -11.35
N ALA A 465 -6.64 3.91 -11.28
CA ALA A 465 -5.46 3.37 -10.65
C ALA A 465 -4.15 3.84 -11.32
N MET A 466 -4.11 3.92 -12.67
CA MET A 466 -2.94 4.43 -13.39
C MET A 466 -2.70 5.92 -13.11
N GLY A 467 -3.77 6.71 -12.96
CA GLY A 467 -3.66 8.10 -12.51
C GLY A 467 -3.07 8.23 -11.11
N ARG A 468 -3.54 7.42 -10.16
CA ARG A 468 -2.96 7.37 -8.81
C ARG A 468 -1.47 7.01 -8.82
N LEU A 469 -1.06 6.07 -9.67
CA LEU A 469 0.36 5.74 -9.84
C LEU A 469 1.14 6.92 -10.42
N GLY A 470 0.57 7.64 -11.40
CA GLY A 470 1.17 8.84 -11.98
C GLY A 470 1.44 9.92 -10.94
N ASP A 471 0.42 10.23 -10.13
CA ASP A 471 0.52 11.21 -9.05
C ASP A 471 1.50 10.75 -7.95
N ALA A 472 1.51 9.45 -7.63
CA ALA A 472 2.47 8.90 -6.68
C ALA A 472 3.91 9.04 -7.19
N PHE A 473 4.19 8.64 -8.44
CA PHE A 473 5.53 8.77 -9.04
C PHE A 473 5.99 10.22 -9.25
N ALA A 474 5.08 11.17 -9.28
CA ALA A 474 5.41 12.59 -9.40
C ALA A 474 5.78 13.22 -8.04
N ARG A 475 5.34 12.61 -6.93
CA ARG A 475 5.69 13.08 -5.59
C ARG A 475 7.09 12.61 -5.21
N PRO A 476 7.91 13.45 -4.55
CA PRO A 476 9.17 12.99 -3.98
C PRO A 476 8.88 11.98 -2.86
N LEU A 477 9.80 11.02 -2.71
CA LEU A 477 9.76 10.12 -1.55
C LEU A 477 9.93 10.92 -0.26
N PRO A 478 9.20 10.57 0.80
CA PRO A 478 9.37 11.22 2.10
C PRO A 478 10.79 11.02 2.61
N VAL A 479 11.45 12.13 2.97
CA VAL A 479 12.78 12.08 3.59
C VAL A 479 12.57 11.95 5.11
N ARG A 480 13.00 10.83 5.67
CA ARG A 480 12.92 10.55 7.11
C ARG A 480 14.33 10.51 7.68
N GLU A 481 14.89 11.70 7.90
CA GLU A 481 16.20 11.82 8.53
C GLU A 481 16.14 11.43 10.00
N ALA A 482 17.20 10.78 10.48
CA ALA A 482 17.37 10.53 11.89
C ALA A 482 17.54 11.88 12.61
N GLN A 483 16.68 12.15 13.58
CA GLN A 483 16.74 13.35 14.42
C GLN A 483 17.11 12.96 15.85
N PRO A 484 17.70 13.87 16.63
CA PRO A 484 18.01 13.58 18.03
C PRO A 484 16.75 13.14 18.77
N PRO A 485 16.78 12.00 19.47
CA PRO A 485 15.66 11.55 20.28
C PRO A 485 15.36 12.54 21.41
N ILE A 486 14.15 12.51 21.90
CA ILE A 486 13.73 13.24 23.09
C ILE A 486 13.43 12.28 24.22
N ASP A 487 13.77 12.66 25.43
CA ASP A 487 13.43 11.90 26.63
C ASP A 487 11.98 12.20 27.03
N LEU A 488 11.17 11.16 27.13
CA LEU A 488 9.79 11.27 27.58
C LEU A 488 9.68 10.90 29.06
N PRO A 489 8.91 11.65 29.87
CA PRO A 489 8.54 11.22 31.22
C PRO A 489 7.80 9.87 31.14
N ALA A 490 8.08 8.96 32.09
CA ALA A 490 7.40 7.66 32.11
C ALA A 490 5.94 7.78 32.57
N GLY A 491 5.05 7.01 31.95
CA GLY A 491 3.64 6.89 32.33
C GLY A 491 2.72 7.90 31.63
N ARG A 492 1.55 8.12 32.21
CA ARG A 492 0.55 9.04 31.67
C ARG A 492 0.81 10.47 32.19
N LEU A 493 0.96 11.41 31.25
CA LEU A 493 1.14 12.83 31.60
C LEU A 493 -0.20 13.48 31.98
N SER A 494 -0.18 14.41 32.92
CA SER A 494 -1.33 15.30 33.14
C SER A 494 -1.54 16.21 31.94
N GLU A 495 -2.76 16.77 31.76
CA GLU A 495 -3.07 17.68 30.64
C GLU A 495 -2.08 18.86 30.58
N ALA A 496 -1.75 19.46 31.71
CA ALA A 496 -0.79 20.57 31.79
C ALA A 496 0.64 20.16 31.38
N GLN A 497 1.10 18.94 31.79
CA GLN A 497 2.40 18.42 31.39
C GLN A 497 2.43 18.06 29.88
N ALA A 498 1.35 17.46 29.39
CA ALA A 498 1.24 17.16 27.97
C ALA A 498 1.31 18.42 27.11
N LYS A 499 0.55 19.46 27.45
CA LYS A 499 0.57 20.74 26.73
C LYS A 499 1.91 21.46 26.85
N ALA A 500 2.56 21.43 28.03
CA ALA A 500 3.89 22.00 28.21
C ALA A 500 4.92 21.35 27.31
N LEU A 501 4.90 20.01 27.20
CA LEU A 501 5.78 19.25 26.31
C LEU A 501 5.50 19.58 24.85
N LEU A 502 4.22 19.64 24.44
CA LEU A 502 3.83 19.99 23.08
C LEU A 502 4.23 21.43 22.70
N ALA A 503 4.20 22.35 23.68
CA ALA A 503 4.63 23.73 23.45
C ALA A 503 6.11 23.86 23.08
N GLU A 504 6.98 22.96 23.57
CA GLU A 504 8.40 22.89 23.13
C GLU A 504 8.57 22.59 21.64
N PHE A 505 7.50 22.08 21.01
CA PHE A 505 7.42 21.80 19.57
C PHE A 505 6.53 22.81 18.81
N ASP A 506 6.36 24.01 19.34
CA ASP A 506 5.52 25.07 18.74
C ASP A 506 4.05 24.66 18.54
N ILE A 507 3.54 23.70 19.32
CA ILE A 507 2.12 23.35 19.35
C ILE A 507 1.45 24.20 20.44
N ALA A 508 0.82 25.28 20.03
CA ALA A 508 0.22 26.26 20.94
C ALA A 508 -1.01 25.68 21.66
N GLY A 509 -1.03 25.77 22.97
CA GLY A 509 -2.22 25.57 23.80
C GLY A 509 -3.03 26.85 24.00
N VAL A 510 -4.25 26.71 24.50
CA VAL A 510 -5.00 27.86 25.03
C VAL A 510 -4.31 28.41 26.28
N GLU A 511 -4.46 29.73 26.54
CA GLU A 511 -3.94 30.32 27.78
C GLU A 511 -4.68 29.75 28.97
N GLU A 512 -3.96 29.06 29.86
CA GLU A 512 -4.53 28.31 30.98
C GLU A 512 -3.58 28.25 32.20
N ARG A 513 -4.16 27.92 33.34
CA ARG A 513 -3.41 27.68 34.60
C ARG A 513 -4.15 26.71 35.50
N VAL A 514 -3.41 25.80 36.13
CA VAL A 514 -3.91 24.96 37.21
C VAL A 514 -3.79 25.74 38.50
N LEU A 515 -4.87 25.83 39.26
CA LEU A 515 -5.00 26.63 40.47
C LEU A 515 -5.61 25.79 41.62
N ASP A 516 -5.12 25.94 42.79
CA ASP A 516 -5.53 25.23 44.01
C ASP A 516 -6.43 26.07 44.93
N ASP A 517 -6.60 27.37 44.61
CA ASP A 517 -7.41 28.34 45.33
C ASP A 517 -8.40 29.08 44.42
N ALA A 518 -9.64 29.28 44.94
CA ALA A 518 -10.72 29.89 44.17
C ALA A 518 -10.48 31.39 43.86
N GLU A 519 -9.82 32.14 44.76
CA GLU A 519 -9.54 33.57 44.51
C GLU A 519 -8.42 33.74 43.47
N ALA A 520 -7.42 32.86 43.50
CA ALA A 520 -6.43 32.79 42.43
C ALA A 520 -7.07 32.46 41.08
N ALA A 521 -8.09 31.58 41.08
CA ALA A 521 -8.87 31.24 39.87
C ALA A 521 -9.67 32.45 39.37
N VAL A 522 -10.28 33.24 40.23
CA VAL A 522 -10.96 34.52 39.88
C VAL A 522 -9.97 35.51 39.30
N ALA A 523 -8.81 35.68 39.92
CA ALA A 523 -7.78 36.60 39.46
C ALA A 523 -7.27 36.25 38.07
N PHE A 524 -6.99 34.97 37.83
CA PHE A 524 -6.56 34.49 36.54
C PHE A 524 -7.66 34.62 35.47
N ALA A 525 -8.91 34.24 35.77
CA ALA A 525 -10.04 34.39 34.85
C ALA A 525 -10.26 35.86 34.45
N THR A 526 -10.05 36.80 35.38
CA THR A 526 -10.12 38.25 35.09
C THR A 526 -8.98 38.71 34.19
N GLN A 527 -7.80 38.14 34.35
CA GLN A 527 -6.62 38.43 33.51
C GLN A 527 -6.81 37.95 32.07
N VAL A 528 -7.28 36.69 31.86
CA VAL A 528 -7.39 36.08 30.52
C VAL A 528 -8.65 36.50 29.77
N GLY A 529 -9.62 37.11 30.46
CA GLY A 529 -10.89 37.57 29.91
C GLY A 529 -12.01 36.52 29.96
N TRP A 530 -13.21 37.04 30.03
CA TRP A 530 -14.45 36.25 30.12
C TRP A 530 -15.05 35.89 28.76
N PRO A 531 -15.75 34.79 28.62
CA PRO A 531 -15.92 33.68 29.57
C PRO A 531 -14.69 32.75 29.64
N VAL A 532 -14.60 31.94 30.74
CA VAL A 532 -13.57 30.92 30.91
C VAL A 532 -14.16 29.52 30.94
N VAL A 533 -13.32 28.55 30.70
CA VAL A 533 -13.56 27.09 30.90
C VAL A 533 -12.87 26.67 32.18
N MET A 534 -13.54 25.85 32.99
CA MET A 534 -12.96 25.28 34.21
C MET A 534 -13.02 23.76 34.13
N LYS A 535 -11.91 23.09 34.46
CA LYS A 535 -11.80 21.62 34.42
C LYS A 535 -11.12 21.09 35.68
N ILE A 536 -11.47 19.88 36.13
CA ILE A 536 -10.71 19.17 37.16
C ILE A 536 -9.30 18.87 36.62
N ALA A 537 -8.26 19.27 37.36
CA ALA A 537 -6.88 18.93 37.05
C ALA A 537 -6.46 17.66 37.80
N SER A 538 -6.41 16.55 37.11
CA SER A 538 -6.00 15.23 37.61
C SER A 538 -5.51 14.33 36.47
N ALA A 539 -4.39 13.64 36.66
CA ALA A 539 -3.91 12.61 35.75
C ALA A 539 -4.71 11.30 35.88
N ASP A 540 -5.32 11.09 37.06
CA ASP A 540 -6.06 9.86 37.37
C ASP A 540 -7.49 9.87 36.78
N ILE A 541 -8.03 11.06 36.40
CA ILE A 541 -9.38 11.21 35.85
C ILE A 541 -9.29 11.40 34.32
N ALA A 542 -9.45 10.31 33.59
CA ALA A 542 -9.31 10.31 32.14
C ALA A 542 -10.46 11.04 31.41
N HIS A 543 -11.69 10.73 31.77
CA HIS A 543 -12.92 11.25 31.13
C HIS A 543 -13.63 12.22 32.04
N LYS A 544 -13.08 13.45 32.12
CA LYS A 544 -13.59 14.49 33.02
C LYS A 544 -15.06 14.84 32.77
N SER A 545 -15.48 14.80 31.50
CA SER A 545 -16.86 15.12 31.11
C SER A 545 -17.89 14.14 31.68
N ASP A 546 -17.54 12.85 31.84
CA ASP A 546 -18.46 11.82 32.33
C ASP A 546 -18.89 12.06 33.80
N ILE A 547 -18.04 12.69 34.57
CA ILE A 547 -18.31 13.06 35.97
C ILE A 547 -18.73 14.50 36.12
N GLY A 548 -19.03 15.21 35.01
CA GLY A 548 -19.33 16.65 35.05
C GLY A 548 -18.13 17.51 35.48
N GLY A 549 -16.90 17.04 35.26
CA GLY A 549 -15.63 17.65 35.61
C GLY A 549 -15.20 18.79 34.69
N VAL A 550 -16.07 19.29 33.79
CA VAL A 550 -15.84 20.43 32.89
C VAL A 550 -17.02 21.38 32.98
N LEU A 551 -16.73 22.69 33.17
CA LEU A 551 -17.70 23.77 33.14
C LEU A 551 -17.32 24.76 32.03
N LEU A 552 -18.28 25.03 31.16
CA LEU A 552 -18.15 25.98 30.06
C LEU A 552 -18.93 27.25 30.35
N GLY A 553 -18.53 28.38 29.72
CA GLY A 553 -19.28 29.62 29.78
C GLY A 553 -19.25 30.31 31.15
N VAL A 554 -18.23 30.05 31.96
CA VAL A 554 -18.09 30.68 33.28
C VAL A 554 -17.72 32.13 33.08
N ALA A 555 -18.64 33.06 33.40
CA ALA A 555 -18.58 34.47 32.97
C ALA A 555 -18.53 35.49 34.09
N SER A 556 -18.37 35.07 35.34
CA SER A 556 -18.25 36.01 36.47
C SER A 556 -17.37 35.45 37.60
N PRO A 557 -16.85 36.33 38.50
CA PRO A 557 -16.10 35.92 39.68
C PRO A 557 -16.89 34.99 40.61
N GLU A 558 -18.20 35.21 40.76
CA GLU A 558 -19.07 34.40 41.60
C GLU A 558 -19.21 32.99 40.99
N ALA A 559 -19.43 32.91 39.65
CA ALA A 559 -19.53 31.64 38.93
C ALA A 559 -18.22 30.86 38.97
N VAL A 560 -17.04 31.51 39.02
CA VAL A 560 -15.76 30.85 39.22
C VAL A 560 -15.63 30.22 40.59
N ARG A 561 -16.02 30.94 41.66
CA ARG A 561 -15.97 30.40 43.02
C ARG A 561 -16.88 29.21 43.21
N GLU A 562 -18.11 29.30 42.70
CA GLU A 562 -19.10 28.21 42.72
C GLU A 562 -18.62 27.02 41.90
N GLY A 563 -18.15 27.28 40.70
CA GLY A 563 -17.61 26.26 39.81
C GLY A 563 -16.38 25.55 40.40
N PHE A 564 -15.50 26.27 41.06
CA PHE A 564 -14.33 25.71 41.73
C PHE A 564 -14.71 24.71 42.82
N ALA A 565 -15.64 25.09 43.69
CA ALA A 565 -16.15 24.23 44.76
C ALA A 565 -16.88 22.98 44.17
N THR A 566 -17.73 23.19 43.14
CA THR A 566 -18.49 22.14 42.48
C THR A 566 -17.58 21.09 41.82
N LEU A 567 -16.52 21.53 41.14
CA LEU A 567 -15.57 20.63 40.48
C LEU A 567 -14.81 19.75 41.47
N LEU A 568 -14.34 20.35 42.59
CA LEU A 568 -13.66 19.58 43.63
C LEU A 568 -14.60 18.58 44.33
N GLU A 569 -15.86 18.98 44.59
CA GLU A 569 -16.86 18.09 45.13
C GLU A 569 -17.17 16.90 44.22
N ARG A 570 -17.37 17.13 42.91
CA ARG A 570 -17.58 16.09 41.92
C ARG A 570 -16.40 15.12 41.83
N ALA A 571 -15.16 15.64 41.87
CA ALA A 571 -13.97 14.79 41.89
C ALA A 571 -13.95 13.87 43.11
N ARG A 572 -14.26 14.41 44.31
CA ARG A 572 -14.32 13.62 45.56
C ARG A 572 -15.44 12.57 45.53
N LEU A 573 -16.58 12.89 44.93
CA LEU A 573 -17.73 11.98 44.86
C LEU A 573 -17.53 10.84 43.86
N HIS A 574 -17.05 11.15 42.67
CA HIS A 574 -17.00 10.18 41.55
C HIS A 574 -15.62 9.51 41.41
N ALA A 575 -14.57 10.09 41.94
CA ALA A 575 -13.21 9.56 41.90
C ALA A 575 -12.44 9.76 43.21
N PRO A 576 -12.90 9.18 44.34
CA PRO A 576 -12.36 9.45 45.66
C PRO A 576 -10.89 9.04 45.87
N ALA A 577 -10.39 8.13 45.02
CA ALA A 577 -8.98 7.71 45.09
C ALA A 577 -8.06 8.51 44.15
N ALA A 578 -8.62 9.37 43.29
CA ALA A 578 -7.83 10.15 42.33
C ALA A 578 -7.09 11.31 43.04
N LYS A 579 -5.84 11.49 42.65
CA LYS A 579 -5.09 12.69 43.05
C LYS A 579 -5.58 13.88 42.22
N VAL A 580 -6.14 14.89 42.87
CA VAL A 580 -6.57 16.14 42.26
C VAL A 580 -5.54 17.22 42.53
N ASP A 581 -4.94 17.76 41.49
CA ASP A 581 -3.89 18.80 41.57
C ASP A 581 -4.50 20.22 41.65
N GLY A 582 -5.81 20.37 41.46
CA GLY A 582 -6.55 21.63 41.51
C GLY A 582 -7.62 21.73 40.44
N VAL A 583 -7.95 22.96 40.03
CA VAL A 583 -8.85 23.26 38.93
C VAL A 583 -8.07 24.03 37.87
N LEU A 584 -8.10 23.49 36.63
CA LEU A 584 -7.57 24.17 35.46
C LEU A 584 -8.59 25.23 35.02
N VAL A 585 -8.15 26.49 34.92
CA VAL A 585 -8.92 27.58 34.33
C VAL A 585 -8.28 27.98 33.02
N ALA A 586 -9.07 28.05 31.98
CA ALA A 586 -8.60 28.36 30.61
C ALA A 586 -9.48 29.43 29.96
N ARG A 587 -8.90 30.26 29.10
CA ARG A 587 -9.65 31.19 28.26
C ARG A 587 -10.60 30.38 27.35
N GLN A 588 -11.88 30.74 27.33
CA GLN A 588 -12.83 30.12 26.39
C GLN A 588 -12.70 30.75 25.01
N VAL A 589 -12.24 29.95 24.04
CA VAL A 589 -12.14 30.36 22.65
C VAL A 589 -13.51 30.21 21.99
N GLN A 590 -13.99 31.26 21.30
CA GLN A 590 -15.27 31.29 20.62
C GLN A 590 -15.08 31.34 19.09
N GLY A 591 -16.05 30.81 18.37
CA GLY A 591 -16.07 30.89 16.91
C GLY A 591 -15.10 29.94 16.19
N ALA A 592 -14.44 29.06 16.91
CA ALA A 592 -13.54 28.05 16.36
C ALA A 592 -14.30 26.89 15.71
N VAL A 593 -13.68 26.25 14.73
CA VAL A 593 -14.06 24.91 14.26
C VAL A 593 -13.23 23.89 15.04
N GLU A 594 -13.90 22.92 15.65
CA GLU A 594 -13.24 21.87 16.40
C GLU A 594 -12.65 20.82 15.45
N CYS A 595 -11.38 20.52 15.63
CA CYS A 595 -10.64 19.49 14.94
C CYS A 595 -10.07 18.48 15.94
N PHE A 596 -9.68 17.33 15.44
CA PHE A 596 -8.97 16.29 16.18
C PHE A 596 -7.60 16.06 15.54
N MET A 597 -6.57 15.98 16.38
CA MET A 597 -5.22 15.57 15.99
C MET A 597 -4.70 14.54 16.97
N GLY A 598 -4.03 13.52 16.47
CA GLY A 598 -3.44 12.51 17.35
C GLY A 598 -2.25 11.79 16.73
N ILE A 599 -1.59 10.99 17.57
CA ILE A 599 -0.55 10.04 17.14
C ILE A 599 -0.97 8.65 17.58
N GLN A 600 -0.95 7.74 16.61
CA GLN A 600 -1.05 6.31 16.83
C GLN A 600 0.29 5.66 16.50
N HIS A 601 0.86 4.94 17.45
CA HIS A 601 2.12 4.24 17.23
C HIS A 601 1.83 2.79 16.82
N ASP A 602 2.12 2.46 15.54
CA ASP A 602 2.07 1.08 15.05
C ASP A 602 3.36 0.34 15.42
N PRO A 603 3.26 -0.90 15.97
CA PRO A 603 4.44 -1.63 16.43
C PRO A 603 5.41 -2.04 15.30
N LEU A 604 4.95 -2.08 14.04
CA LEU A 604 5.75 -2.47 12.88
C LEU A 604 6.28 -1.24 12.13
N PHE A 605 5.44 -0.24 11.91
CA PHE A 605 5.75 0.88 11.00
C PHE A 605 6.05 2.19 11.71
N GLY A 606 5.98 2.21 13.05
CA GLY A 606 6.26 3.40 13.85
C GLY A 606 5.07 4.37 13.98
N PRO A 607 5.31 5.67 14.23
CA PRO A 607 4.27 6.63 14.51
C PRO A 607 3.52 7.09 13.25
N PHE A 608 2.19 7.21 13.39
CA PHE A 608 1.28 7.79 12.40
C PHE A 608 0.51 8.94 13.03
N ALA A 609 0.48 10.06 12.34
CA ALA A 609 -0.39 11.17 12.70
C ALA A 609 -1.80 10.93 12.14
N VAL A 610 -2.79 11.28 12.95
CA VAL A 610 -4.21 11.22 12.64
C VAL A 610 -4.77 12.63 12.63
N PHE A 611 -5.60 12.96 11.65
CA PHE A 611 -6.33 14.21 11.57
C PHE A 611 -7.80 13.95 11.21
N GLY A 612 -8.71 14.70 11.81
CA GLY A 612 -10.14 14.71 11.49
C GLY A 612 -10.86 15.95 12.03
N LEU A 613 -12.13 16.13 11.66
CA LEU A 613 -12.99 17.11 12.29
C LEU A 613 -13.47 16.60 13.65
N GLY A 614 -13.54 17.48 14.64
CA GLY A 614 -13.98 17.14 16.00
C GLY A 614 -15.48 16.84 16.13
N GLY A 615 -15.89 16.47 17.34
CA GLY A 615 -17.29 16.16 17.68
C GLY A 615 -17.83 14.94 16.94
N ILE A 616 -19.10 14.99 16.53
CA ILE A 616 -19.81 13.88 15.87
C ILE A 616 -19.14 13.35 14.60
N PHE A 617 -18.30 14.15 13.93
CA PHE A 617 -17.60 13.73 12.71
C PHE A 617 -16.56 12.64 12.99
N VAL A 618 -15.85 12.70 14.11
CA VAL A 618 -14.91 11.63 14.50
C VAL A 618 -15.64 10.45 15.10
N GLU A 619 -16.57 10.68 16.02
CA GLU A 619 -17.22 9.61 16.78
C GLU A 619 -18.16 8.74 15.92
N VAL A 620 -18.95 9.36 15.05
CA VAL A 620 -19.98 8.70 14.27
C VAL A 620 -19.53 8.39 12.85
N LEU A 621 -18.96 9.38 12.14
CA LEU A 621 -18.62 9.24 10.72
C LEU A 621 -17.22 8.66 10.49
N LYS A 622 -16.36 8.65 11.52
CA LYS A 622 -14.96 8.19 11.42
C LYS A 622 -14.20 8.83 10.24
N ASP A 623 -14.50 10.11 9.98
CA ASP A 623 -13.87 10.88 8.91
C ASP A 623 -12.49 11.35 9.35
N VAL A 624 -11.53 10.45 9.27
CA VAL A 624 -10.13 10.68 9.67
C VAL A 624 -9.18 10.25 8.56
N THR A 625 -8.02 10.90 8.52
CA THR A 625 -6.90 10.54 7.65
C THR A 625 -5.66 10.25 8.47
N LEU A 626 -4.82 9.34 7.98
CA LEU A 626 -3.56 8.96 8.62
C LEU A 626 -2.38 9.25 7.69
N ARG A 627 -1.23 9.61 8.28
CA ARG A 627 0.07 9.70 7.57
C ARG A 627 1.20 9.24 8.48
N ARG A 628 2.16 8.53 7.90
CA ARG A 628 3.36 8.10 8.61
C ARG A 628 4.25 9.30 8.91
N CYS A 629 4.67 9.41 10.18
CA CYS A 629 5.58 10.45 10.62
C CYS A 629 7.04 10.17 10.16
N PRO A 630 7.92 11.20 10.06
CA PRO A 630 7.60 12.62 10.07
C PRO A 630 7.21 13.12 8.67
N PHE A 631 6.53 14.25 8.60
CA PHE A 631 6.19 14.95 7.36
C PHE A 631 6.12 16.46 7.59
N GLY A 632 6.22 17.24 6.48
CA GLY A 632 6.17 18.70 6.53
C GLY A 632 4.76 19.27 6.33
N GLU A 633 4.68 20.61 6.35
CA GLU A 633 3.41 21.37 6.26
C GLU A 633 2.62 21.09 4.96
N ALA A 634 3.32 20.88 3.84
CA ALA A 634 2.65 20.58 2.58
C ALA A 634 1.85 19.27 2.63
N GLU A 635 2.42 18.22 3.23
CA GLU A 635 1.74 16.94 3.41
C GLU A 635 0.64 17.05 4.49
N ALA A 636 0.88 17.81 5.56
CA ALA A 636 -0.14 18.13 6.56
C ALA A 636 -1.36 18.82 5.93
N LEU A 637 -1.13 19.77 5.03
CA LEU A 637 -2.21 20.45 4.30
C LEU A 637 -2.95 19.48 3.36
N ALA A 638 -2.24 18.54 2.73
CA ALA A 638 -2.85 17.49 1.91
C ALA A 638 -3.73 16.57 2.78
N MET A 639 -3.28 16.20 3.98
CA MET A 639 -4.10 15.46 4.96
C MET A 639 -5.39 16.20 5.30
N ILE A 640 -5.29 17.48 5.66
CA ILE A 640 -6.44 18.32 6.02
C ILE A 640 -7.46 18.38 4.87
N ARG A 641 -6.99 18.46 3.63
CA ARG A 641 -7.87 18.48 2.45
C ARG A 641 -8.52 17.14 2.13
N SER A 642 -7.96 16.04 2.60
CA SER A 642 -8.41 14.69 2.24
C SER A 642 -9.60 14.18 3.07
N VAL A 643 -9.92 14.81 4.23
CA VAL A 643 -11.12 14.46 5.00
C VAL A 643 -12.39 14.96 4.28
N ARG A 644 -13.47 14.21 4.36
CA ARG A 644 -14.75 14.55 3.69
C ARG A 644 -15.32 15.87 4.18
N GLY A 645 -15.13 16.17 5.46
CA GLY A 645 -15.54 17.41 6.10
C GLY A 645 -14.66 18.62 5.78
N ALA A 646 -13.56 18.48 5.04
CA ALA A 646 -12.64 19.57 4.71
C ALA A 646 -13.32 20.87 4.22
N PRO A 647 -14.40 20.85 3.39
CA PRO A 647 -15.06 22.09 2.97
C PRO A 647 -15.48 23.02 4.10
N LEU A 648 -15.74 22.48 5.31
CA LEU A 648 -16.06 23.28 6.49
C LEU A 648 -14.89 24.13 6.96
N LEU A 649 -13.65 23.69 6.73
CA LEU A 649 -12.43 24.41 7.07
C LEU A 649 -12.09 25.49 6.02
N PHE A 650 -12.50 25.29 4.77
CA PHE A 650 -12.22 26.17 3.64
C PHE A 650 -13.35 27.19 3.35
N GLY A 651 -14.35 27.31 4.21
CA GLY A 651 -15.36 28.37 4.11
C GLY A 651 -16.66 27.95 3.42
N ALA A 652 -17.19 26.77 3.74
CA ALA A 652 -18.51 26.35 3.23
C ALA A 652 -19.67 27.07 3.89
N ARG A 653 -20.80 27.21 3.14
CA ARG A 653 -22.09 27.74 3.61
C ARG A 653 -22.01 29.15 4.24
N GLY A 654 -21.16 30.03 3.68
CA GLY A 654 -21.05 31.43 4.12
C GLY A 654 -20.27 31.62 5.43
N ARG A 655 -19.62 30.60 5.97
CA ARG A 655 -18.66 30.75 7.07
C ARG A 655 -17.30 31.15 6.49
N PRO A 656 -16.54 32.01 7.17
CA PRO A 656 -15.18 32.33 6.78
C PRO A 656 -14.29 31.08 6.88
N PRO A 657 -13.23 30.96 6.07
CA PRO A 657 -12.25 29.89 6.22
C PRO A 657 -11.52 30.01 7.58
N VAL A 658 -11.11 28.86 8.11
CA VAL A 658 -10.25 28.83 9.29
C VAL A 658 -8.78 28.95 8.90
N ASP A 659 -7.89 29.17 9.88
CA ASP A 659 -6.44 29.21 9.67
C ASP A 659 -5.89 27.79 9.39
N VAL A 660 -6.13 27.28 8.18
CA VAL A 660 -5.68 25.95 7.76
C VAL A 660 -4.16 25.83 7.71
N GLN A 661 -3.44 26.97 7.57
CA GLN A 661 -1.98 26.97 7.60
C GLN A 661 -1.47 26.76 9.03
N ALA A 662 -2.12 27.34 10.03
CA ALA A 662 -1.81 27.08 11.43
C ALA A 662 -2.09 25.62 11.81
N LEU A 663 -3.21 25.04 11.34
CA LEU A 663 -3.49 23.60 11.50
C LEU A 663 -2.42 22.74 10.86
N ALA A 664 -1.99 23.06 9.62
CA ALA A 664 -0.96 22.31 8.91
C ALA A 664 0.40 22.38 9.64
N ARG A 665 0.80 23.54 10.12
CA ARG A 665 2.01 23.69 10.96
C ARG A 665 1.92 22.86 12.22
N MET A 666 0.81 22.94 12.96
CA MET A 666 0.61 22.18 14.20
C MET A 666 0.71 20.67 13.95
N LEU A 667 0.07 20.17 12.90
CA LEU A 667 0.09 18.75 12.53
C LEU A 667 1.50 18.29 12.09
N ALA A 668 2.25 19.11 11.34
CA ALA A 668 3.63 18.85 10.98
C ALA A 668 4.55 18.77 12.22
N ARG A 669 4.41 19.72 13.16
CA ARG A 669 5.14 19.72 14.43
C ARG A 669 4.80 18.51 15.30
N LEU A 670 3.52 18.13 15.35
CA LEU A 670 3.09 16.91 16.05
C LEU A 670 3.73 15.65 15.43
N SER A 671 3.85 15.60 14.11
CA SER A 671 4.51 14.48 13.43
C SER A 671 6.02 14.43 13.70
N GLU A 672 6.68 15.57 13.79
CA GLU A 672 8.10 15.70 14.18
C GLU A 672 8.30 15.25 15.64
N PHE A 673 7.46 15.74 16.57
CA PHE A 673 7.45 15.29 17.96
C PHE A 673 7.38 13.77 18.06
N ALA A 674 6.39 13.16 17.37
CA ALA A 674 6.18 11.71 17.40
C ALA A 674 7.37 10.91 16.86
N TRP A 675 8.02 11.41 15.81
CA TRP A 675 9.21 10.80 15.22
C TRP A 675 10.39 10.81 16.19
N ARG A 676 10.64 11.94 16.84
CA ARG A 676 11.73 12.10 17.81
C ARG A 676 11.47 11.37 19.11
N ALA A 677 10.21 11.27 19.53
CA ALA A 677 9.79 10.50 20.70
C ALA A 677 9.98 8.97 20.53
N GLY A 678 9.93 8.49 19.26
CA GLY A 678 10.23 7.12 18.93
C GLY A 678 9.34 6.09 19.64
N PRO A 679 9.87 4.88 19.93
CA PRO A 679 9.09 3.77 20.51
C PRO A 679 8.61 4.02 21.95
N GLY A 680 9.19 5.01 22.65
CA GLY A 680 8.74 5.43 23.98
C GLY A 680 7.37 6.11 24.01
N LEU A 681 6.90 6.60 22.84
CA LEU A 681 5.57 7.19 22.72
C LEU A 681 4.53 6.09 22.41
N ALA A 682 3.48 6.01 23.23
CA ALA A 682 2.36 5.11 22.97
C ALA A 682 1.30 5.79 22.10
N SER A 683 0.83 6.96 22.52
CA SER A 683 -0.18 7.74 21.80
C SER A 683 -0.14 9.21 22.18
N VAL A 684 -0.68 10.05 21.31
CA VAL A 684 -1.06 11.45 21.60
C VAL A 684 -2.50 11.64 21.13
N ASP A 685 -3.29 12.31 21.96
CA ASP A 685 -4.66 12.73 21.63
C ASP A 685 -4.77 14.21 21.94
N ILE A 686 -5.06 15.02 20.93
CA ILE A 686 -5.34 16.46 21.06
C ILE A 686 -6.78 16.68 20.59
N ASN A 687 -7.71 16.78 21.53
CA ASN A 687 -9.12 16.83 21.26
C ASN A 687 -9.89 17.69 22.29
N PRO A 688 -10.40 18.88 21.88
CA PRO A 688 -10.34 19.42 20.54
C PRO A 688 -9.07 20.27 20.25
N VAL A 689 -8.73 20.36 18.97
CA VAL A 689 -7.95 21.46 18.41
C VAL A 689 -8.92 22.53 17.92
N LEU A 690 -8.77 23.76 18.40
CA LEU A 690 -9.63 24.88 18.07
C LEU A 690 -9.04 25.68 16.89
N ALA A 691 -9.61 25.51 15.70
CA ALA A 691 -9.19 26.25 14.51
C ALA A 691 -9.98 27.56 14.40
N LEU A 692 -9.29 28.67 14.55
CA LEU A 692 -9.86 30.02 14.45
C LEU A 692 -9.94 30.53 13.01
N PRO A 693 -10.67 31.63 12.73
CA PRO A 693 -10.64 32.25 11.41
C PRO A 693 -9.23 32.56 10.92
N GLU A 694 -9.05 32.61 9.61
CA GLU A 694 -7.76 32.85 8.94
C GLU A 694 -6.93 33.97 9.60
N GLY A 695 -5.65 33.69 9.91
CA GLY A 695 -4.72 34.58 10.57
C GLY A 695 -4.83 34.64 12.10
N GLN A 696 -5.78 33.91 12.71
CA GLN A 696 -5.95 33.89 14.18
C GLN A 696 -5.39 32.63 14.85
N GLY A 697 -4.88 31.67 14.06
CA GLY A 697 -4.17 30.50 14.56
C GLY A 697 -5.07 29.30 14.88
N ALA A 698 -4.43 28.29 15.47
CA ALA A 698 -5.05 27.07 15.98
C ALA A 698 -4.46 26.72 17.35
N PHE A 699 -5.27 26.19 18.27
CA PHE A 699 -4.88 25.96 19.66
C PHE A 699 -5.34 24.60 20.16
N ALA A 700 -4.46 23.89 20.88
CA ALA A 700 -4.81 22.68 21.61
C ALA A 700 -5.61 23.05 22.87
N ALA A 701 -6.89 22.65 22.94
CA ALA A 701 -7.73 22.90 24.10
C ALA A 701 -7.65 21.79 25.15
N ASP A 702 -7.35 20.56 24.71
CA ASP A 702 -7.07 19.42 25.57
C ASP A 702 -5.98 18.55 24.95
N ALA A 703 -5.13 17.92 25.77
CA ALA A 703 -4.10 17.03 25.29
C ALA A 703 -3.81 15.90 26.27
N VAL A 704 -3.69 14.69 25.76
CA VAL A 704 -3.27 13.50 26.50
C VAL A 704 -2.07 12.88 25.79
N ILE A 705 -1.02 12.58 26.54
CA ILE A 705 0.15 11.85 26.06
C ILE A 705 0.32 10.60 26.93
N GLU A 706 0.39 9.46 26.28
CA GLU A 706 0.70 8.18 26.93
C GLU A 706 2.08 7.71 26.47
N THR A 707 2.91 7.30 27.43
CA THR A 707 4.25 6.80 27.16
C THR A 707 4.37 5.33 27.59
N ARG A 708 5.31 4.62 26.98
CA ARG A 708 5.65 3.23 27.31
C ARG A 708 6.96 3.19 28.06
N GLU A 709 7.10 2.26 28.98
CA GLU A 709 8.41 1.90 29.51
C GLU A 709 9.22 1.24 28.37
N VAL A 710 10.25 1.92 27.92
CA VAL A 710 11.21 1.32 26.99
C VAL A 710 12.17 0.48 27.81
N HIS A 711 11.95 -0.84 27.83
CA HIS A 711 12.99 -1.76 28.28
C HIS A 711 14.11 -1.72 27.24
N HIS A 712 15.16 -0.95 27.48
CA HIS A 712 16.42 -1.14 26.78
C HIS A 712 16.87 -2.59 27.08
N ALA A 713 16.74 -3.47 26.09
CA ALA A 713 17.37 -4.78 26.19
C ALA A 713 18.89 -4.58 26.32
N PRO A 714 19.57 -5.27 27.24
CA PRO A 714 21.00 -5.11 27.51
C PRO A 714 21.86 -5.50 26.31
#